data_c3deb25bdb038da840372e4cee728899
#
_entry.id   c3deb25bdb038da840372e4cee728899
#
_cell.length_a   1.000
_cell.length_b   1.000
_cell.length_c   1.000
_cell.angle_alpha   90.00
_cell.angle_beta   90.00
_cell.angle_gamma   90.00
#
_symmetry.space_group_name_H-M   'P 1'
#
loop_
_entity.id
_entity.type
_entity.pdbx_description
1 polymer ?
#
loop_
_entity_poly.entity_id
_entity_poly.type
_entity_poly.pdbx_seq_one_letter_code
_entity_poly.pdbx_strand_id
1 'polypeptide(L)'
;MLDLAIVGGGPGGLMSAWYLKKKLGGLCNITIFEASDRLGGKVLTGRFDSAPAVYEAGVAEIYDYSMTGPDPLRELVQHFGLQTIQMDAEQVQLDGELLNDVPGMRRKYGAKTADAIEAFRKRCSKMVSPLEYYEGIGAHDNEHPWAYITAEEVLDREIDDPTAKRFFKVMARSDIATETHNTNGLNALKNFVMDVEGYIGLYSIQNGNDQLIECLRSEIDADIRLNHRVLKVGKTEGGRYQLRMVNGKGPETHDFDLVLMCLPHSWLSTMAWDGEDLRKSMVKHVAYFDRPAHYLRISILFDKPFWGDQIPGAWFMSEAFGGCCVYNEGARHDVGQHGVLNWLVAGSDALAFANLGDKALIDMALKSLPASLGDARAHFKEGKTHRWLSSVNALPGGLPARDVMTNHRPEPKQHPGLVLVGDYLFDSTLNGLLDSSDAATDIILTEMMRLRRKQGQDGKLLSDKIDRNYFENYRGLGPYHEVWNQFTDPAFLVDLIKKVWNRAKGYKLLVAGSASGELVGALRARGIDAWGIENNRAIHGKTPKELKKFNKLGSIVDMPFKNGEFDFVFETSLCHVPNKRVVPAIRELNRVVKTGLMFGSVTSDMPAPLIDRYDLLRGVKKLGTWWEWSELFFNNGFDLSMHRHDCTDALWTATLAANKGPGQWYADSDSLRYSFFDKVEDED
;
A
#
# COMPACT_ATOMS: atom_id res chain seq x y z
N MET A 1 -13.04 4.04 26.09
CA MET A 1 -12.49 3.40 24.87
C MET A 1 -13.13 4.14 23.71
N LEU A 2 -12.41 4.39 22.63
CA LEU A 2 -12.97 5.06 21.45
C LEU A 2 -13.69 4.03 20.57
N ASP A 3 -14.73 4.48 19.87
CA ASP A 3 -15.52 3.66 18.95
C ASP A 3 -15.15 4.01 17.51
N LEU A 4 -14.73 3.02 16.74
CA LEU A 4 -14.37 3.15 15.33
C LEU A 4 -15.35 2.35 14.46
N ALA A 5 -15.94 3.00 13.47
CA ALA A 5 -16.68 2.33 12.40
C ALA A 5 -15.80 2.07 11.19
N ILE A 6 -15.88 0.87 10.64
CA ILE A 6 -15.37 0.51 9.32
C ILE A 6 -16.58 0.25 8.43
N VAL A 7 -16.72 1.03 7.36
CA VAL A 7 -17.80 0.91 6.38
C VAL A 7 -17.30 0.17 5.15
N GLY A 8 -17.74 -1.05 4.99
CA GLY A 8 -17.33 -2.00 3.96
C GLY A 8 -16.52 -3.17 4.54
N GLY A 9 -17.08 -4.38 4.41
CA GLY A 9 -16.47 -5.65 4.83
C GLY A 9 -15.67 -6.34 3.71
N GLY A 10 -15.21 -5.57 2.72
CA GLY A 10 -14.28 -6.02 1.69
C GLY A 10 -12.84 -6.18 2.22
N PRO A 11 -11.89 -6.60 1.37
CA PRO A 11 -10.50 -6.81 1.80
C PRO A 11 -9.91 -5.55 2.45
N GLY A 12 -10.18 -4.33 1.95
CA GLY A 12 -9.68 -3.09 2.56
C GLY A 12 -10.16 -2.87 3.99
N GLY A 13 -11.44 -3.17 4.29
CA GLY A 13 -11.96 -3.07 5.65
C GLY A 13 -11.37 -4.12 6.59
N LEU A 14 -11.17 -5.34 6.10
CA LEU A 14 -10.58 -6.44 6.88
C LEU A 14 -9.09 -6.23 7.12
N MET A 15 -8.33 -5.81 6.10
CA MET A 15 -6.91 -5.45 6.22
C MET A 15 -6.73 -4.27 7.19
N SER A 16 -7.59 -3.26 7.11
CA SER A 16 -7.56 -2.14 8.05
C SER A 16 -7.85 -2.59 9.50
N ALA A 17 -8.83 -3.45 9.70
CA ALA A 17 -9.13 -4.00 11.04
C ALA A 17 -7.96 -4.84 11.58
N TRP A 18 -7.31 -5.63 10.71
CA TRP A 18 -6.13 -6.41 11.06
C TRP A 18 -4.94 -5.52 11.46
N TYR A 19 -4.62 -4.49 10.68
CA TYR A 19 -3.58 -3.51 11.02
C TYR A 19 -3.91 -2.78 12.34
N LEU A 20 -5.16 -2.36 12.53
CA LEU A 20 -5.58 -1.70 13.76
C LEU A 20 -5.41 -2.61 14.98
N LYS A 21 -5.78 -3.89 14.87
CA LYS A 21 -5.53 -4.85 15.95
C LYS A 21 -4.03 -5.00 16.23
N LYS A 22 -3.22 -5.16 15.18
CA LYS A 22 -1.76 -5.32 15.29
C LYS A 22 -1.11 -4.08 15.93
N LYS A 23 -1.54 -2.88 15.50
CA LYS A 23 -0.98 -1.59 15.97
C LYS A 23 -1.54 -1.13 17.32
N LEU A 24 -2.82 -1.41 17.64
CA LEU A 24 -3.53 -0.84 18.80
C LEU A 24 -3.72 -1.78 19.99
N GLY A 25 -3.68 -3.10 19.77
CA GLY A 25 -3.82 -4.06 20.84
C GLY A 25 -5.07 -3.87 21.74
N GLY A 26 -6.23 -3.50 21.15
CA GLY A 26 -7.49 -3.37 21.87
C GLY A 26 -7.74 -1.99 22.51
N LEU A 27 -7.15 -0.92 21.99
CA LEU A 27 -7.38 0.46 22.47
C LEU A 27 -8.66 1.11 21.92
N CYS A 28 -9.33 0.50 20.94
CA CYS A 28 -10.63 0.94 20.41
C CYS A 28 -11.58 -0.24 20.19
N ASN A 29 -12.89 0.05 20.22
CA ASN A 29 -13.91 -0.87 19.77
C ASN A 29 -14.09 -0.71 18.26
N ILE A 30 -13.97 -1.78 17.50
CA ILE A 30 -14.13 -1.76 16.05
C ILE A 30 -15.48 -2.39 15.69
N THR A 31 -16.27 -1.68 14.88
CA THR A 31 -17.50 -2.22 14.28
C THR A 31 -17.38 -2.15 12.76
N ILE A 32 -17.54 -3.28 12.08
CA ILE A 32 -17.55 -3.38 10.61
C ILE A 32 -18.97 -3.48 10.11
N PHE A 33 -19.39 -2.57 9.24
CA PHE A 33 -20.69 -2.60 8.56
C PHE A 33 -20.50 -3.07 7.11
N GLU A 34 -21.16 -4.15 6.76
CA GLU A 34 -21.18 -4.70 5.41
C GLU A 34 -22.61 -4.75 4.87
N ALA A 35 -22.80 -4.25 3.65
CA ALA A 35 -24.12 -4.13 3.05
C ALA A 35 -24.71 -5.47 2.57
N SER A 36 -23.86 -6.43 2.27
CA SER A 36 -24.24 -7.79 1.84
C SER A 36 -24.29 -8.78 3.01
N ASP A 37 -24.64 -10.00 2.70
CA ASP A 37 -24.69 -11.15 3.62
C ASP A 37 -23.33 -11.86 3.79
N ARG A 38 -22.26 -11.35 3.14
CA ARG A 38 -20.91 -11.93 3.18
C ARG A 38 -19.83 -10.87 3.31
N LEU A 39 -18.68 -11.26 3.82
CA LEU A 39 -17.43 -10.49 3.76
C LEU A 39 -16.69 -10.74 2.44
N GLY A 40 -15.62 -9.97 2.20
CA GLY A 40 -14.67 -10.17 1.12
C GLY A 40 -14.87 -9.29 -0.11
N GLY A 41 -16.03 -8.64 -0.26
CA GLY A 41 -16.26 -7.71 -1.38
C GLY A 41 -15.90 -8.29 -2.75
N LYS A 42 -14.87 -7.74 -3.39
CA LYS A 42 -14.36 -8.18 -4.71
C LYS A 42 -13.50 -9.46 -4.66
N VAL A 43 -13.08 -9.94 -3.52
CA VAL A 43 -12.44 -11.26 -3.36
C VAL A 43 -13.53 -12.28 -3.14
N LEU A 44 -13.74 -13.14 -4.12
CA LEU A 44 -14.82 -14.12 -4.13
C LEU A 44 -14.41 -15.32 -4.97
N THR A 45 -14.29 -16.47 -4.31
CA THR A 45 -14.16 -17.77 -4.96
C THR A 45 -15.52 -18.40 -5.09
N GLY A 46 -15.96 -18.64 -6.33
CA GLY A 46 -17.24 -19.25 -6.65
C GLY A 46 -17.16 -20.76 -6.67
N ARG A 47 -18.33 -21.42 -6.58
CA ARG A 47 -18.46 -22.87 -6.67
C ARG A 47 -19.52 -23.23 -7.70
N PHE A 48 -19.31 -24.32 -8.43
CA PHE A 48 -20.33 -24.88 -9.29
C PHE A 48 -21.28 -25.77 -8.48
N ASP A 49 -22.54 -25.83 -8.92
CA ASP A 49 -23.55 -26.67 -8.25
C ASP A 49 -23.44 -28.14 -8.65
N SER A 50 -22.98 -28.40 -9.88
CA SER A 50 -22.92 -29.74 -10.48
C SER A 50 -21.60 -30.49 -10.27
N ALA A 51 -20.59 -29.85 -9.65
CA ALA A 51 -19.29 -30.47 -9.39
C ALA A 51 -18.56 -29.75 -8.24
N PRO A 52 -17.66 -30.43 -7.49
CA PRO A 52 -16.85 -29.83 -6.45
C PRO A 52 -15.69 -28.98 -6.99
N ALA A 53 -15.93 -28.28 -8.09
CA ALA A 53 -14.95 -27.39 -8.74
C ALA A 53 -15.19 -25.94 -8.33
N VAL A 54 -14.10 -25.19 -8.14
CA VAL A 54 -14.10 -23.78 -7.80
C VAL A 54 -13.57 -22.92 -8.94
N TYR A 55 -13.85 -21.63 -8.88
CA TYR A 55 -13.35 -20.62 -9.82
C TYR A 55 -13.28 -19.25 -9.16
N GLU A 56 -12.43 -18.38 -9.63
CA GLU A 56 -12.39 -17.01 -9.11
C GLU A 56 -13.47 -16.14 -9.77
N ALA A 57 -14.50 -15.84 -8.98
CA ALA A 57 -15.60 -14.98 -9.39
C ALA A 57 -15.24 -13.49 -9.30
N GLY A 58 -14.23 -13.15 -8.51
CA GLY A 58 -13.72 -11.80 -8.29
C GLY A 58 -12.26 -11.65 -8.70
N VAL A 59 -11.42 -11.25 -7.76
CA VAL A 59 -9.96 -11.13 -7.94
C VAL A 59 -9.39 -12.51 -8.27
N ALA A 60 -8.73 -12.62 -9.42
CA ALA A 60 -8.24 -13.89 -9.93
C ALA A 60 -6.75 -14.11 -9.64
N GLU A 61 -5.95 -13.07 -9.80
CA GLU A 61 -4.52 -13.06 -9.58
C GLU A 61 -4.11 -12.02 -8.55
N ILE A 62 -2.98 -12.27 -7.93
CA ILE A 62 -2.31 -11.35 -7.02
C ILE A 62 -0.92 -11.07 -7.57
N TYR A 63 -0.52 -9.81 -7.56
CA TYR A 63 0.78 -9.38 -8.03
C TYR A 63 1.88 -9.77 -7.04
N ASP A 64 2.98 -10.32 -7.55
CA ASP A 64 4.16 -10.70 -6.80
C ASP A 64 5.29 -9.73 -7.06
N TYR A 65 5.53 -8.86 -6.11
CA TYR A 65 6.62 -7.90 -6.15
C TYR A 65 7.88 -8.35 -5.40
N SER A 66 7.91 -9.58 -4.90
CA SER A 66 9.03 -10.11 -4.09
C SER A 66 10.37 -10.14 -4.82
N MET A 67 10.38 -10.01 -6.15
CA MET A 67 11.61 -9.88 -6.94
C MET A 67 12.28 -8.51 -6.79
N THR A 68 11.54 -7.48 -6.42
CA THR A 68 12.04 -6.10 -6.27
C THR A 68 12.36 -5.74 -4.83
N GLY A 69 11.90 -6.52 -3.85
CA GLY A 69 12.06 -6.28 -2.42
C GLY A 69 10.99 -6.97 -1.58
N PRO A 70 10.76 -6.55 -0.34
CA PRO A 70 9.66 -7.03 0.49
C PRO A 70 8.32 -6.75 -0.18
N ASP A 71 7.46 -7.76 -0.21
CA ASP A 71 6.07 -7.65 -0.69
C ASP A 71 5.12 -7.83 0.49
N PRO A 72 4.54 -6.74 1.04
CA PRO A 72 3.69 -6.82 2.24
C PRO A 72 2.46 -7.73 2.08
N LEU A 73 1.89 -7.81 0.87
CA LEU A 73 0.74 -8.69 0.63
C LEU A 73 1.17 -10.15 0.59
N ARG A 74 2.30 -10.46 -0.04
CA ARG A 74 2.84 -11.81 -0.05
C ARG A 74 3.24 -12.27 1.35
N GLU A 75 3.84 -11.38 2.14
CA GLU A 75 4.15 -11.63 3.56
C GLU A 75 2.89 -11.91 4.37
N LEU A 76 1.81 -11.16 4.14
CA LEU A 76 0.51 -11.40 4.78
C LEU A 76 -0.06 -12.78 4.42
N VAL A 77 -0.01 -13.17 3.15
CA VAL A 77 -0.43 -14.49 2.69
C VAL A 77 0.40 -15.61 3.33
N GLN A 78 1.72 -15.41 3.44
CA GLN A 78 2.64 -16.33 4.11
C GLN A 78 2.41 -16.39 5.63
N HIS A 79 2.13 -15.24 6.27
CA HIS A 79 1.78 -15.18 7.69
C HIS A 79 0.60 -16.10 8.03
N PHE A 80 -0.38 -16.18 7.15
CA PHE A 80 -1.52 -17.08 7.29
C PHE A 80 -1.23 -18.53 6.87
N GLY A 81 -0.03 -18.85 6.40
CA GLY A 81 0.35 -20.19 5.96
C GLY A 81 -0.40 -20.64 4.69
N LEU A 82 -0.93 -19.72 3.90
CA LEU A 82 -1.67 -20.03 2.69
C LEU A 82 -0.73 -20.47 1.57
N GLN A 83 -1.10 -21.57 0.91
CA GLN A 83 -0.32 -22.09 -0.21
C GLN A 83 -0.58 -21.25 -1.47
N THR A 84 0.48 -20.85 -2.16
CA THR A 84 0.39 -20.08 -3.39
C THR A 84 0.84 -20.90 -4.59
N ILE A 85 0.23 -20.61 -5.73
CA ILE A 85 0.60 -21.17 -7.03
C ILE A 85 0.97 -20.02 -7.95
N GLN A 86 2.17 -20.12 -8.53
CA GLN A 86 2.62 -19.19 -9.57
C GLN A 86 1.72 -19.33 -10.79
N MET A 87 1.36 -18.20 -11.39
CA MET A 87 0.53 -18.13 -12.56
C MET A 87 1.35 -17.64 -13.75
N ASP A 88 1.68 -18.56 -14.63
CA ASP A 88 2.44 -18.28 -15.86
C ASP A 88 1.56 -18.50 -17.09
N ALA A 89 1.78 -17.69 -18.12
CA ALA A 89 1.15 -17.81 -19.41
C ALA A 89 1.98 -17.16 -20.51
N GLU A 90 1.90 -17.73 -21.71
CA GLU A 90 2.66 -17.27 -22.88
C GLU A 90 1.78 -17.19 -24.14
N GLN A 91 0.45 -17.19 -24.01
CA GLN A 91 -0.43 -17.32 -25.17
C GLN A 91 -1.33 -16.11 -25.35
N VAL A 92 -1.51 -15.76 -26.63
CA VAL A 92 -2.52 -14.80 -27.08
C VAL A 92 -3.34 -15.40 -28.23
N GLN A 93 -4.66 -15.24 -28.17
CA GLN A 93 -5.55 -15.60 -29.26
C GLN A 93 -5.77 -14.38 -30.16
N LEU A 94 -5.36 -14.51 -31.42
CA LEU A 94 -5.61 -13.55 -32.50
C LEU A 94 -6.04 -14.24 -33.77
N ASP A 95 -7.04 -13.69 -34.45
CA ASP A 95 -7.64 -14.26 -35.66
C ASP A 95 -7.99 -15.76 -35.49
N GLY A 96 -8.59 -16.09 -34.33
CA GLY A 96 -9.08 -17.42 -34.02
C GLY A 96 -8.01 -18.50 -33.75
N GLU A 97 -6.73 -18.12 -33.58
CA GLU A 97 -5.61 -19.02 -33.31
C GLU A 97 -4.91 -18.66 -32.00
N LEU A 98 -4.57 -19.67 -31.17
CA LEU A 98 -3.70 -19.51 -30.03
C LEU A 98 -2.24 -19.43 -30.48
N LEU A 99 -1.56 -18.35 -30.13
CA LEU A 99 -0.19 -18.05 -30.50
C LEU A 99 0.66 -17.94 -29.24
N ASN A 100 1.84 -18.57 -29.26
CA ASN A 100 2.79 -18.48 -28.15
C ASN A 100 3.56 -17.18 -28.30
N ASP A 101 3.12 -16.12 -27.65
CA ASP A 101 3.70 -14.78 -27.58
C ASP A 101 4.45 -14.36 -28.87
N VAL A 102 5.62 -13.77 -28.79
CA VAL A 102 6.40 -13.27 -29.92
C VAL A 102 6.76 -14.38 -30.95
N PRO A 103 7.21 -15.60 -30.54
CA PRO A 103 7.45 -16.68 -31.49
C PRO A 103 6.21 -17.05 -32.33
N GLY A 104 5.03 -17.08 -31.71
CA GLY A 104 3.76 -17.32 -32.39
C GLY A 104 3.39 -16.20 -33.36
N MET A 105 3.59 -14.94 -32.93
CA MET A 105 3.39 -13.75 -33.77
C MET A 105 4.32 -13.77 -34.98
N ARG A 106 5.59 -14.14 -34.79
CA ARG A 106 6.59 -14.25 -35.86
C ARG A 106 6.20 -15.32 -36.89
N ARG A 107 5.69 -16.47 -36.43
CA ARG A 107 5.24 -17.54 -37.29
C ARG A 107 4.02 -17.12 -38.13
N LYS A 108 3.03 -16.47 -37.55
CA LYS A 108 1.77 -16.13 -38.19
C LYS A 108 1.81 -14.85 -39.01
N TYR A 109 2.39 -13.78 -38.48
CA TYR A 109 2.38 -12.45 -39.07
C TYR A 109 3.73 -11.99 -39.63
N GLY A 110 4.78 -12.79 -39.46
CA GLY A 110 6.12 -12.49 -39.96
C GLY A 110 7.03 -11.73 -39.03
N ALA A 111 8.29 -11.60 -39.46
CA ALA A 111 9.35 -10.99 -38.66
C ALA A 111 9.05 -9.52 -38.33
N LYS A 112 8.55 -8.74 -39.27
CA LYS A 112 8.28 -7.31 -39.09
C LYS A 112 7.39 -7.03 -37.88
N THR A 113 6.29 -7.77 -37.74
CA THR A 113 5.36 -7.63 -36.64
C THR A 113 6.00 -8.03 -35.30
N ALA A 114 6.70 -9.18 -35.27
CA ALA A 114 7.37 -9.66 -34.08
C ALA A 114 8.49 -8.69 -33.60
N ASP A 115 9.30 -8.22 -34.54
CA ASP A 115 10.37 -7.25 -34.25
C ASP A 115 9.80 -5.92 -33.71
N ALA A 116 8.63 -5.48 -34.19
CA ALA A 116 7.95 -4.30 -33.68
C ALA A 116 7.49 -4.49 -32.22
N ILE A 117 6.97 -5.68 -31.87
CA ILE A 117 6.56 -6.02 -30.50
C ILE A 117 7.79 -6.00 -29.56
N GLU A 118 8.86 -6.72 -29.94
CA GLU A 118 10.09 -6.77 -29.14
C GLU A 118 10.73 -5.39 -28.97
N ALA A 119 10.79 -4.59 -30.04
CA ALA A 119 11.35 -3.25 -29.98
C ALA A 119 10.56 -2.31 -29.07
N PHE A 120 9.25 -2.41 -29.06
CA PHE A 120 8.40 -1.60 -28.18
C PHE A 120 8.52 -2.04 -26.72
N ARG A 121 8.46 -3.35 -26.40
CA ARG A 121 8.71 -3.88 -25.05
C ARG A 121 10.07 -3.42 -24.50
N LYS A 122 11.15 -3.55 -25.33
CA LYS A 122 12.49 -3.10 -24.97
C LYS A 122 12.58 -1.59 -24.74
N ARG A 123 11.76 -0.79 -25.41
CA ARG A 123 11.71 0.65 -25.21
C ARG A 123 11.00 0.97 -23.88
N CYS A 124 9.86 0.36 -23.63
CA CYS A 124 9.11 0.52 -22.39
C CYS A 124 9.92 0.09 -21.16
N SER A 125 10.66 -1.03 -21.24
CA SER A 125 11.49 -1.52 -20.13
C SER A 125 12.70 -0.63 -19.80
N LYS A 126 13.06 0.30 -20.70
CA LYS A 126 14.07 1.34 -20.40
C LYS A 126 13.48 2.59 -19.76
N MET A 127 12.16 2.76 -19.81
CA MET A 127 11.47 3.92 -19.26
C MET A 127 11.08 3.73 -17.81
N VAL A 128 10.98 2.50 -17.36
CA VAL A 128 10.60 2.14 -15.99
C VAL A 128 11.43 0.97 -15.52
N SER A 129 12.09 1.12 -14.39
CA SER A 129 12.77 0.01 -13.70
C SER A 129 11.75 -0.90 -12.98
N PRO A 130 12.12 -2.15 -12.63
CA PRO A 130 11.26 -3.01 -11.81
C PRO A 130 10.85 -2.39 -10.47
N LEU A 131 11.73 -1.61 -9.84
CA LEU A 131 11.42 -0.91 -8.59
C LEU A 131 10.38 0.20 -8.80
N GLU A 132 10.57 1.07 -9.81
CA GLU A 132 9.59 2.09 -10.18
C GLU A 132 8.25 1.48 -10.60
N TYR A 133 8.28 0.29 -11.21
CA TYR A 133 7.07 -0.46 -11.52
C TYR A 133 6.29 -0.80 -10.25
N TYR A 134 6.97 -1.29 -9.21
CA TYR A 134 6.38 -1.58 -7.91
C TYR A 134 5.87 -0.32 -7.20
N GLU A 135 6.68 0.72 -7.13
CA GLU A 135 6.37 1.97 -6.40
C GLU A 135 5.23 2.80 -7.04
N GLY A 136 4.77 2.42 -8.22
CA GLY A 136 3.70 3.10 -8.93
C GLY A 136 4.19 4.19 -9.88
N ILE A 137 4.38 3.82 -11.14
CA ILE A 137 4.72 4.75 -12.21
C ILE A 137 3.65 5.84 -12.31
N GLY A 138 4.09 7.09 -12.37
CA GLY A 138 3.21 8.23 -12.61
C GLY A 138 2.51 8.77 -11.38
N ALA A 139 2.66 8.17 -10.21
CA ALA A 139 2.25 8.80 -8.95
C ALA A 139 3.09 10.05 -8.65
N HIS A 140 4.33 10.08 -9.15
CA HIS A 140 5.29 11.15 -8.89
C HIS A 140 5.83 11.84 -10.14
N ASP A 141 5.58 11.32 -11.35
CA ASP A 141 6.12 11.86 -12.61
C ASP A 141 5.04 12.51 -13.48
N ASN A 142 4.59 13.68 -13.05
CA ASN A 142 3.70 14.54 -13.85
C ASN A 142 4.41 15.19 -15.06
N GLU A 143 5.73 15.01 -15.21
CA GLU A 143 6.51 15.62 -16.29
C GLU A 143 6.64 14.69 -17.49
N HIS A 144 6.36 13.39 -17.33
CA HIS A 144 6.48 12.43 -18.42
C HIS A 144 5.42 12.69 -19.52
N PRO A 145 5.82 12.82 -20.82
CA PRO A 145 4.88 13.14 -21.89
C PRO A 145 3.69 12.19 -22.03
N TRP A 146 3.88 10.90 -21.67
CA TRP A 146 2.81 9.90 -21.73
C TRP A 146 1.72 10.09 -20.67
N ALA A 147 1.95 10.92 -19.66
CA ALA A 147 0.93 11.33 -18.71
C ALA A 147 -0.22 12.10 -19.36
N TYR A 148 0.06 12.82 -20.46
CA TYR A 148 -0.84 13.76 -21.10
C TYR A 148 -1.43 13.28 -22.43
N ILE A 149 -1.13 12.07 -22.83
CA ILE A 149 -1.67 11.44 -24.04
C ILE A 149 -2.29 10.10 -23.70
N THR A 150 -3.24 9.65 -24.50
CA THR A 150 -3.87 8.35 -24.30
C THR A 150 -2.89 7.22 -24.60
N ALA A 151 -3.11 6.05 -23.99
CA ALA A 151 -2.33 4.86 -24.32
C ALA A 151 -2.47 4.47 -25.81
N GLU A 152 -3.61 4.77 -26.43
CA GLU A 152 -3.81 4.59 -27.86
C GLU A 152 -2.91 5.51 -28.68
N GLU A 153 -2.83 6.80 -28.33
CA GLU A 153 -1.89 7.74 -28.97
C GLU A 153 -0.44 7.32 -28.81
N VAL A 154 -0.07 6.73 -27.65
CA VAL A 154 1.27 6.18 -27.47
C VAL A 154 1.51 5.06 -28.47
N LEU A 155 0.61 4.06 -28.55
CA LEU A 155 0.74 2.96 -29.51
C LEU A 155 0.79 3.48 -30.96
N ASP A 156 0.02 4.51 -31.29
CA ASP A 156 0.00 5.08 -32.64
C ASP A 156 1.28 5.80 -33.01
N ARG A 157 1.94 6.46 -32.04
CA ARG A 157 3.22 7.18 -32.25
C ARG A 157 4.43 6.24 -32.26
N GLU A 158 4.38 5.18 -31.46
CA GLU A 158 5.55 4.34 -31.17
C GLU A 158 5.61 3.06 -32.03
N ILE A 159 4.51 2.64 -32.64
CA ILE A 159 4.39 1.40 -33.39
C ILE A 159 3.73 1.69 -34.75
N ASP A 160 4.39 1.37 -35.86
CA ASP A 160 3.81 1.50 -37.21
C ASP A 160 2.99 0.27 -37.60
N ASP A 161 3.32 -0.91 -37.08
CA ASP A 161 2.70 -2.17 -37.46
C ASP A 161 1.31 -2.32 -36.81
N PRO A 162 0.22 -2.43 -37.60
CA PRO A 162 -1.14 -2.47 -37.06
C PRO A 162 -1.44 -3.74 -36.25
N THR A 163 -0.78 -4.85 -36.59
CA THR A 163 -0.96 -6.12 -35.86
C THR A 163 -0.25 -6.07 -34.52
N ALA A 164 0.93 -5.47 -34.45
CA ALA A 164 1.61 -5.24 -33.19
C ALA A 164 0.83 -4.27 -32.27
N LYS A 165 0.21 -3.22 -32.81
CA LYS A 165 -0.71 -2.36 -32.04
C LYS A 165 -1.88 -3.15 -31.48
N ARG A 166 -2.53 -3.99 -32.33
CA ARG A 166 -3.64 -4.85 -31.90
C ARG A 166 -3.22 -5.79 -30.79
N PHE A 167 -2.03 -6.39 -30.90
CA PHE A 167 -1.46 -7.23 -29.86
C PHE A 167 -1.42 -6.51 -28.51
N PHE A 168 -0.82 -5.31 -28.42
CA PHE A 168 -0.74 -4.56 -27.16
C PHE A 168 -2.10 -4.10 -26.65
N LYS A 169 -3.05 -3.77 -27.53
CA LYS A 169 -4.44 -3.45 -27.11
C LYS A 169 -5.13 -4.64 -26.46
N VAL A 170 -4.93 -5.85 -26.99
CA VAL A 170 -5.48 -7.08 -26.41
C VAL A 170 -4.81 -7.40 -25.09
N MET A 171 -3.46 -7.31 -25.03
CA MET A 171 -2.69 -7.63 -23.84
C MET A 171 -3.01 -6.71 -22.66
N ALA A 172 -3.20 -5.42 -22.89
CA ALA A 172 -3.39 -4.46 -21.81
C ALA A 172 -4.83 -4.39 -21.28
N ARG A 173 -5.84 -4.74 -22.08
CA ARG A 173 -7.23 -4.37 -21.80
C ARG A 173 -7.80 -4.93 -20.50
N SER A 174 -7.50 -6.17 -20.15
CA SER A 174 -8.02 -6.78 -18.93
C SER A 174 -7.45 -6.11 -17.66
N ASP A 175 -6.19 -5.73 -17.70
CA ASP A 175 -5.52 -5.16 -16.53
C ASP A 175 -5.83 -3.69 -16.33
N ILE A 176 -5.83 -2.88 -17.41
CA ILE A 176 -6.25 -1.49 -17.32
C ILE A 176 -7.76 -1.34 -17.10
N ALA A 177 -8.53 -2.43 -17.19
CA ALA A 177 -9.98 -2.51 -17.01
C ALA A 177 -10.80 -1.58 -17.93
N THR A 178 -10.21 -1.06 -19.00
CA THR A 178 -10.80 -0.09 -19.93
C THR A 178 -10.13 -0.18 -21.30
N GLU A 179 -10.54 0.66 -22.23
CA GLU A 179 -9.95 0.82 -23.55
C GLU A 179 -8.71 1.71 -23.51
N THR A 180 -7.76 1.48 -24.42
CA THR A 180 -6.52 2.27 -24.51
C THR A 180 -6.73 3.76 -24.76
N HIS A 181 -7.87 4.15 -25.33
CA HIS A 181 -8.21 5.58 -25.50
C HIS A 181 -8.82 6.24 -24.27
N ASN A 182 -9.19 5.48 -23.23
CA ASN A 182 -9.78 5.98 -21.99
C ASN A 182 -8.79 6.10 -20.84
N THR A 183 -7.55 5.66 -21.03
CA THR A 183 -6.47 5.78 -20.04
C THR A 183 -5.26 6.42 -20.70
N ASN A 184 -4.32 6.92 -19.90
CA ASN A 184 -3.11 7.52 -20.46
C ASN A 184 -1.95 6.52 -20.61
N GLY A 185 -0.89 6.97 -21.29
CA GLY A 185 0.25 6.12 -21.59
C GLY A 185 1.01 5.64 -20.37
N LEU A 186 1.07 6.42 -19.29
CA LEU A 186 1.77 5.99 -18.07
C LEU A 186 1.04 4.86 -17.34
N ASN A 187 -0.29 4.94 -17.26
CA ASN A 187 -1.07 3.85 -16.68
C ASN A 187 -0.92 2.55 -17.49
N ALA A 188 -0.92 2.65 -18.83
CA ALA A 188 -0.75 1.49 -19.70
C ALA A 188 0.70 0.99 -19.76
N LEU A 189 1.70 1.82 -19.43
CA LEU A 189 3.11 1.44 -19.47
C LEU A 189 3.39 0.20 -18.63
N LYS A 190 2.77 0.07 -17.45
CA LYS A 190 2.84 -1.13 -16.61
C LYS A 190 2.47 -2.39 -17.38
N ASN A 191 1.39 -2.35 -18.13
CA ASN A 191 0.91 -3.51 -18.91
C ASN A 191 1.76 -3.80 -20.14
N PHE A 192 2.46 -2.80 -20.68
CA PHE A 192 3.37 -3.01 -21.81
C PHE A 192 4.66 -3.74 -21.43
N VAL A 193 5.03 -3.75 -20.16
CA VAL A 193 6.23 -4.45 -19.63
C VAL A 193 5.93 -5.65 -18.77
N MET A 194 4.67 -5.97 -18.52
CA MET A 194 4.25 -7.05 -17.60
C MET A 194 4.90 -8.40 -17.95
N ASP A 195 4.97 -8.73 -19.25
CA ASP A 195 5.57 -9.98 -19.73
C ASP A 195 7.08 -9.89 -19.96
N VAL A 196 7.73 -8.80 -19.52
CA VAL A 196 9.18 -8.65 -19.59
C VAL A 196 9.79 -9.27 -18.34
N GLU A 197 10.78 -10.14 -18.54
CA GLU A 197 11.49 -10.80 -17.42
C GLU A 197 12.01 -9.79 -16.41
N GLY A 198 11.77 -10.06 -15.14
CA GLY A 198 12.24 -9.24 -14.00
C GLY A 198 11.25 -8.15 -13.54
N TYR A 199 10.09 -7.99 -14.19
CA TYR A 199 9.11 -6.96 -13.77
C TYR A 199 8.10 -7.47 -12.77
N ILE A 200 7.27 -8.42 -13.12
CA ILE A 200 6.21 -8.89 -12.22
C ILE A 200 6.00 -10.40 -12.37
N GLY A 201 5.71 -11.04 -11.25
CA GLY A 201 5.09 -12.35 -11.21
C GLY A 201 3.63 -12.25 -10.82
N LEU A 202 2.84 -13.23 -11.20
CA LEU A 202 1.46 -13.38 -10.75
C LEU A 202 1.33 -14.67 -9.95
N TYR A 203 0.55 -14.64 -8.88
CA TYR A 203 0.21 -15.84 -8.13
C TYR A 203 -1.27 -15.86 -7.73
N SER A 204 -1.73 -17.00 -7.32
CA SER A 204 -3.06 -17.21 -6.74
C SER A 204 -2.93 -18.06 -5.48
N ILE A 205 -3.90 -17.95 -4.58
CA ILE A 205 -3.99 -18.84 -3.42
C ILE A 205 -4.65 -20.14 -3.89
N GLN A 206 -3.98 -21.26 -3.65
CA GLN A 206 -4.45 -22.58 -4.06
C GLN A 206 -5.83 -22.85 -3.48
N ASN A 207 -6.77 -23.25 -4.32
CA ASN A 207 -8.17 -23.57 -3.97
C ASN A 207 -9.02 -22.38 -3.50
N GLY A 208 -8.58 -21.15 -3.73
CA GLY A 208 -9.43 -19.98 -3.61
C GLY A 208 -8.76 -18.80 -2.91
N ASN A 209 -8.82 -17.63 -3.54
CA ASN A 209 -8.31 -16.38 -2.98
C ASN A 209 -9.14 -15.90 -1.78
N ASP A 210 -10.38 -16.36 -1.63
CA ASP A 210 -11.26 -16.04 -0.50
C ASP A 210 -10.75 -16.59 0.85
N GLN A 211 -9.82 -17.56 0.85
CA GLN A 211 -9.14 -18.03 2.06
C GLN A 211 -8.43 -16.88 2.80
N LEU A 212 -7.89 -15.89 2.07
CA LEU A 212 -7.32 -14.69 2.68
C LEU A 212 -8.36 -13.93 3.53
N ILE A 213 -9.60 -13.85 3.02
CA ILE A 213 -10.70 -13.18 3.72
C ILE A 213 -11.06 -13.93 5.01
N GLU A 214 -11.15 -15.25 4.97
CA GLU A 214 -11.45 -16.06 6.15
C GLU A 214 -10.33 -15.98 7.19
N CYS A 215 -9.07 -15.97 6.78
CA CYS A 215 -7.94 -15.79 7.66
C CYS A 215 -7.95 -14.41 8.33
N LEU A 216 -8.12 -13.34 7.57
CA LEU A 216 -8.26 -11.99 8.11
C LEU A 216 -9.42 -11.92 9.11
N ARG A 217 -10.61 -12.46 8.74
CA ARG A 217 -11.78 -12.51 9.63
C ARG A 217 -11.48 -13.21 10.95
N SER A 218 -10.73 -14.30 10.92
CA SER A 218 -10.42 -15.09 12.11
C SER A 218 -9.46 -14.38 13.07
N GLU A 219 -8.64 -13.47 12.57
CA GLU A 219 -7.66 -12.75 13.39
C GLU A 219 -8.12 -11.36 13.84
N ILE A 220 -9.12 -10.76 13.25
CA ILE A 220 -9.61 -9.45 13.69
C ILE A 220 -10.49 -9.55 14.95
N ASP A 221 -10.45 -8.49 15.77
CA ASP A 221 -11.30 -8.32 16.93
C ASP A 221 -12.27 -7.16 16.67
N ALA A 222 -13.40 -7.48 16.03
CA ALA A 222 -14.39 -6.51 15.60
C ALA A 222 -15.83 -7.05 15.69
N ASP A 223 -16.79 -6.18 16.00
CA ASP A 223 -18.23 -6.46 15.84
C ASP A 223 -18.59 -6.38 14.35
N ILE A 224 -18.86 -7.51 13.71
CA ILE A 224 -19.17 -7.59 12.28
C ILE A 224 -20.69 -7.62 12.08
N ARG A 225 -21.19 -6.61 11.36
CA ARG A 225 -22.63 -6.47 11.05
C ARG A 225 -22.86 -6.59 9.55
N LEU A 226 -23.25 -7.78 9.12
CA LEU A 226 -23.69 -8.05 7.75
C LEU A 226 -25.11 -7.51 7.51
N ASN A 227 -25.47 -7.29 6.25
CA ASN A 227 -26.76 -6.73 5.83
C ASN A 227 -27.05 -5.33 6.41
N HIS A 228 -26.00 -4.56 6.69
CA HIS A 228 -26.10 -3.18 7.19
C HIS A 228 -25.50 -2.22 6.17
N ARG A 229 -26.37 -1.61 5.37
CA ARG A 229 -25.98 -0.65 4.33
C ARG A 229 -25.95 0.76 4.90
N VAL A 230 -24.77 1.34 5.05
CA VAL A 230 -24.61 2.75 5.42
C VAL A 230 -25.01 3.64 4.25
N LEU A 231 -25.87 4.62 4.52
CA LEU A 231 -26.45 5.53 3.53
C LEU A 231 -26.01 6.98 3.70
N LYS A 232 -25.72 7.38 4.94
CA LYS A 232 -25.39 8.77 5.27
C LYS A 232 -24.32 8.81 6.36
N VAL A 233 -23.39 9.76 6.22
CA VAL A 233 -22.38 10.10 7.22
C VAL A 233 -22.52 11.59 7.55
N GLY A 234 -22.54 11.91 8.84
CA GLY A 234 -22.57 13.27 9.35
C GLY A 234 -21.92 13.36 10.72
N LYS A 235 -22.15 14.46 11.42
CA LYS A 235 -21.72 14.66 12.80
C LYS A 235 -22.90 15.02 13.70
N THR A 236 -22.82 14.55 14.95
CA THR A 236 -23.69 15.00 16.04
C THR A 236 -23.26 16.39 16.51
N GLU A 237 -24.12 17.06 17.29
CA GLU A 237 -23.75 18.31 17.99
C GLU A 237 -22.52 18.15 18.90
N GLY A 238 -22.34 16.94 19.47
CA GLY A 238 -21.18 16.57 20.29
C GLY A 238 -19.90 16.29 19.50
N GLY A 239 -19.94 16.39 18.15
CA GLY A 239 -18.78 16.23 17.27
C GLY A 239 -18.41 14.78 16.93
N ARG A 240 -19.16 13.77 17.44
CA ARG A 240 -19.00 12.37 17.02
C ARG A 240 -19.59 12.16 15.61
N TYR A 241 -19.04 11.20 14.87
CA TYR A 241 -19.60 10.82 13.57
C TYR A 241 -20.90 10.05 13.79
N GLN A 242 -21.90 10.40 12.99
CA GLN A 242 -23.19 9.74 12.97
C GLN A 242 -23.37 9.01 11.64
N LEU A 243 -23.53 7.69 11.71
CA LEU A 243 -23.81 6.84 10.56
C LEU A 243 -25.28 6.45 10.55
N ARG A 244 -25.97 6.80 9.47
CA ARG A 244 -27.35 6.31 9.22
C ARG A 244 -27.27 5.17 8.20
N MET A 245 -27.91 4.06 8.54
CA MET A 245 -27.91 2.84 7.74
C MET A 245 -29.27 2.19 7.68
N VAL A 246 -29.40 1.19 6.83
CA VAL A 246 -30.57 0.32 6.74
C VAL A 246 -30.13 -1.13 6.86
N ASN A 247 -30.96 -1.92 7.52
CA ASN A 247 -30.85 -3.37 7.58
C ASN A 247 -32.21 -4.02 7.29
N GLY A 248 -32.30 -5.34 7.37
CA GLY A 248 -33.55 -6.04 7.12
C GLY A 248 -34.72 -5.69 8.06
N LYS A 249 -34.47 -4.94 9.17
CA LYS A 249 -35.47 -4.50 10.15
C LYS A 249 -35.87 -3.03 9.97
N GLY A 250 -35.15 -2.28 9.14
CA GLY A 250 -35.42 -0.86 8.88
C GLY A 250 -34.21 0.05 9.10
N PRO A 251 -34.44 1.38 9.14
CA PRO A 251 -33.35 2.35 9.33
C PRO A 251 -32.89 2.38 10.79
N GLU A 252 -31.59 2.55 10.98
CA GLU A 252 -30.94 2.75 12.27
C GLU A 252 -29.82 3.77 12.20
N THR A 253 -29.40 4.27 13.35
CA THR A 253 -28.36 5.30 13.46
C THR A 253 -27.44 4.96 14.62
N HIS A 254 -26.13 5.06 14.37
CA HIS A 254 -25.09 4.81 15.37
C HIS A 254 -24.03 5.92 15.34
N ASP A 255 -23.45 6.21 16.50
CA ASP A 255 -22.44 7.25 16.67
C ASP A 255 -21.08 6.66 16.97
N PHE A 256 -20.03 7.20 16.31
CA PHE A 256 -18.64 6.76 16.41
C PHE A 256 -17.70 7.95 16.61
N ASP A 257 -16.53 7.69 17.20
CA ASP A 257 -15.50 8.71 17.34
C ASP A 257 -14.68 8.86 16.04
N LEU A 258 -14.52 7.76 15.30
CA LEU A 258 -13.72 7.66 14.08
C LEU A 258 -14.44 6.80 13.03
N VAL A 259 -14.18 7.05 11.76
CA VAL A 259 -14.78 6.30 10.64
C VAL A 259 -13.75 6.02 9.55
N LEU A 260 -13.61 4.73 9.17
CA LEU A 260 -12.93 4.29 7.96
C LEU A 260 -13.97 3.95 6.89
N MET A 261 -13.89 4.60 5.74
CA MET A 261 -14.74 4.32 4.58
C MET A 261 -13.97 3.44 3.59
N CYS A 262 -14.22 2.13 3.64
CA CYS A 262 -13.53 1.11 2.84
C CYS A 262 -14.40 0.70 1.65
N LEU A 263 -14.79 1.67 0.83
CA LEU A 263 -15.69 1.48 -0.31
C LEU A 263 -14.99 1.84 -1.63
N PRO A 264 -15.32 1.16 -2.73
CA PRO A 264 -14.94 1.64 -4.06
C PRO A 264 -15.40 3.08 -4.28
N HIS A 265 -14.61 3.89 -5.01
CA HIS A 265 -14.88 5.31 -5.19
C HIS A 265 -16.29 5.59 -5.75
N SER A 266 -16.79 4.74 -6.66
CA SER A 266 -18.12 4.85 -7.24
C SER A 266 -19.26 4.74 -6.22
N TRP A 267 -19.08 3.97 -5.15
CA TRP A 267 -20.06 3.86 -4.08
C TRP A 267 -20.09 5.10 -3.18
N LEU A 268 -18.97 5.82 -3.05
CA LEU A 268 -18.91 7.08 -2.31
C LEU A 268 -19.85 8.14 -2.93
N SER A 269 -20.06 8.10 -4.25
CA SER A 269 -21.00 9.01 -4.95
C SER A 269 -22.47 8.75 -4.60
N THR A 270 -22.80 7.55 -4.11
CA THR A 270 -24.17 7.18 -3.71
C THR A 270 -24.49 7.52 -2.27
N MET A 271 -23.50 7.95 -1.49
CA MET A 271 -23.63 8.28 -0.08
C MET A 271 -24.13 9.72 0.12
N ALA A 272 -24.94 9.93 1.14
CA ALA A 272 -25.27 11.25 1.61
C ALA A 272 -24.23 11.74 2.64
N TRP A 273 -23.69 12.93 2.42
CA TRP A 273 -22.70 13.58 3.28
C TRP A 273 -23.33 14.80 3.95
N ASP A 274 -23.35 14.82 5.27
CA ASP A 274 -23.98 15.89 6.05
C ASP A 274 -22.96 17.00 6.34
N GLY A 275 -23.41 18.23 6.19
CA GLY A 275 -22.55 19.41 6.24
C GLY A 275 -22.02 19.81 4.86
N GLU A 276 -21.98 21.13 4.64
CA GLU A 276 -21.62 21.68 3.31
C GLU A 276 -20.18 21.41 2.93
N ASP A 277 -19.25 21.57 3.88
CA ASP A 277 -17.82 21.39 3.64
C ASP A 277 -17.47 19.93 3.34
N LEU A 278 -18.01 18.99 4.12
CA LEU A 278 -17.84 17.57 3.87
C LEU A 278 -18.40 17.17 2.50
N ARG A 279 -19.61 17.62 2.18
CA ARG A 279 -20.24 17.33 0.89
C ARG A 279 -19.40 17.86 -0.27
N LYS A 280 -18.94 19.12 -0.20
CA LYS A 280 -18.09 19.73 -1.25
C LYS A 280 -16.77 18.97 -1.42
N SER A 281 -16.13 18.58 -0.32
CA SER A 281 -14.87 17.87 -0.34
C SER A 281 -15.03 16.45 -0.91
N MET A 282 -16.10 15.74 -0.53
CA MET A 282 -16.39 14.41 -1.07
C MET A 282 -16.75 14.45 -2.56
N VAL A 283 -17.51 15.46 -3.01
CA VAL A 283 -17.79 15.66 -4.45
C VAL A 283 -16.50 15.88 -5.23
N LYS A 284 -15.58 16.72 -4.72
CA LYS A 284 -14.26 16.93 -5.34
C LYS A 284 -13.41 15.66 -5.36
N HIS A 285 -13.43 14.91 -4.27
CA HIS A 285 -12.70 13.66 -4.17
C HIS A 285 -13.20 12.63 -5.19
N VAL A 286 -14.51 12.40 -5.24
CA VAL A 286 -15.13 11.49 -6.20
C VAL A 286 -14.84 11.92 -7.63
N ALA A 287 -15.02 13.21 -7.95
CA ALA A 287 -14.75 13.74 -9.29
C ALA A 287 -13.28 13.62 -9.72
N TYR A 288 -12.35 13.70 -8.78
CA TYR A 288 -10.92 13.52 -9.06
C TYR A 288 -10.58 12.12 -9.52
N PHE A 289 -11.18 11.12 -8.88
CA PHE A 289 -10.99 9.71 -9.18
C PHE A 289 -12.08 9.13 -10.11
N ASP A 290 -12.87 9.96 -10.78
CA ASP A 290 -14.00 9.53 -11.61
C ASP A 290 -13.54 8.88 -12.92
N ARG A 291 -13.08 7.65 -12.80
CA ARG A 291 -12.69 6.76 -13.90
C ARG A 291 -13.21 5.34 -13.61
N PRO A 292 -14.55 5.17 -13.55
CA PRO A 292 -15.12 3.86 -13.25
C PRO A 292 -14.76 2.85 -14.35
N ALA A 293 -14.28 1.71 -13.93
CA ALA A 293 -14.01 0.60 -14.81
C ALA A 293 -14.88 -0.60 -14.45
N HIS A 294 -15.04 -1.51 -15.39
CA HIS A 294 -16.04 -2.56 -15.34
C HIS A 294 -15.41 -3.90 -15.67
N TYR A 295 -15.83 -4.93 -14.90
CA TYR A 295 -15.55 -6.32 -15.23
C TYR A 295 -16.81 -7.14 -15.30
N LEU A 296 -16.78 -8.13 -16.18
CA LEU A 296 -17.76 -9.20 -16.28
C LEU A 296 -17.01 -10.53 -16.31
N ARG A 297 -17.32 -11.40 -15.36
CA ARG A 297 -16.79 -12.77 -15.29
C ARG A 297 -17.79 -13.75 -15.89
N ILE A 298 -17.29 -14.67 -16.72
CA ILE A 298 -18.05 -15.78 -17.26
C ILE A 298 -17.24 -17.04 -16.98
N SER A 299 -17.70 -17.87 -16.04
CA SER A 299 -17.00 -19.09 -15.61
C SER A 299 -17.77 -20.30 -16.12
N ILE A 300 -17.09 -21.20 -16.84
CA ILE A 300 -17.72 -22.35 -17.48
C ILE A 300 -17.04 -23.64 -17.04
N LEU A 301 -17.84 -24.54 -16.51
CA LEU A 301 -17.47 -25.91 -16.16
C LEU A 301 -17.69 -26.82 -17.35
N PHE A 302 -16.69 -27.64 -17.65
CA PHE A 302 -16.72 -28.71 -18.67
C PHE A 302 -16.55 -30.07 -17.99
N ASP A 303 -17.04 -31.12 -18.64
CA ASP A 303 -16.93 -32.50 -18.14
C ASP A 303 -15.45 -32.99 -18.03
N LYS A 304 -14.56 -32.39 -18.82
CA LYS A 304 -13.11 -32.62 -18.82
C LYS A 304 -12.37 -31.41 -19.40
N PRO A 305 -11.06 -31.26 -19.18
CA PRO A 305 -10.24 -30.26 -19.85
C PRO A 305 -9.99 -30.68 -21.32
N PHE A 306 -11.00 -30.51 -22.18
CA PHE A 306 -11.01 -31.01 -23.58
C PHE A 306 -9.95 -30.34 -24.46
N TRP A 307 -9.38 -29.22 -24.03
CA TRP A 307 -8.31 -28.53 -24.74
C TRP A 307 -6.92 -29.19 -24.56
N GLY A 308 -6.78 -30.14 -23.60
CA GLY A 308 -5.54 -30.85 -23.36
C GLY A 308 -4.33 -29.92 -23.16
N ASP A 309 -3.22 -30.25 -23.80
CA ASP A 309 -1.98 -29.48 -23.70
C ASP A 309 -1.96 -28.18 -24.55
N GLN A 310 -3.06 -27.84 -25.23
CA GLN A 310 -3.14 -26.62 -26.04
C GLN A 310 -3.23 -25.34 -25.18
N ILE A 311 -3.66 -25.45 -23.92
CA ILE A 311 -3.62 -24.37 -22.93
C ILE A 311 -2.75 -24.86 -21.76
N PRO A 312 -1.42 -24.75 -21.89
CA PRO A 312 -0.50 -25.24 -20.85
C PRO A 312 -0.41 -24.32 -19.63
N GLY A 313 -0.69 -23.01 -19.80
CA GLY A 313 -0.58 -22.00 -18.76
C GLY A 313 -1.85 -21.81 -17.94
N ALA A 314 -1.75 -20.92 -16.95
CA ALA A 314 -2.85 -20.55 -16.08
C ALA A 314 -3.88 -19.64 -16.77
N TRP A 315 -3.52 -19.00 -17.87
CA TRP A 315 -4.37 -18.10 -18.64
C TRP A 315 -3.88 -17.91 -20.07
N PHE A 316 -4.70 -17.31 -20.91
CA PHE A 316 -4.30 -16.73 -22.20
C PHE A 316 -5.08 -15.45 -22.47
N MET A 317 -4.48 -14.52 -23.19
CA MET A 317 -5.16 -13.31 -23.65
C MET A 317 -5.95 -13.62 -24.94
N SER A 318 -7.12 -13.03 -25.07
CA SER A 318 -8.00 -13.25 -26.22
C SER A 318 -8.51 -11.93 -26.78
N GLU A 319 -8.57 -11.80 -28.10
CA GLU A 319 -9.22 -10.67 -28.79
C GLU A 319 -10.76 -10.69 -28.68
N ALA A 320 -11.33 -11.78 -28.19
CA ALA A 320 -12.76 -11.85 -27.92
C ALA A 320 -13.19 -10.76 -26.95
N PHE A 321 -14.44 -10.31 -27.09
CA PHE A 321 -14.99 -9.22 -26.25
C PHE A 321 -14.12 -7.93 -26.26
N GLY A 322 -13.50 -7.64 -27.43
CA GLY A 322 -12.61 -6.50 -27.58
C GLY A 322 -11.27 -6.58 -26.87
N GLY A 323 -10.95 -7.71 -26.29
CA GLY A 323 -9.79 -8.04 -25.46
C GLY A 323 -10.20 -8.51 -24.07
N CYS A 324 -9.88 -9.76 -23.75
CA CYS A 324 -10.16 -10.34 -22.42
C CYS A 324 -9.07 -11.33 -22.02
N CYS A 325 -8.95 -11.60 -20.72
CA CYS A 325 -8.17 -12.72 -20.22
C CYS A 325 -9.07 -13.95 -20.04
N VAL A 326 -8.57 -15.13 -20.40
CA VAL A 326 -9.25 -16.41 -20.18
C VAL A 326 -8.39 -17.27 -19.29
N TYR A 327 -8.83 -17.49 -18.06
CA TYR A 327 -8.12 -18.30 -17.07
C TYR A 327 -8.45 -19.77 -17.19
N ASN A 328 -7.44 -20.63 -17.09
CA ASN A 328 -7.56 -22.05 -16.87
C ASN A 328 -7.53 -22.32 -15.36
N GLU A 329 -8.71 -22.43 -14.74
CA GLU A 329 -8.82 -22.58 -13.29
C GLU A 329 -8.17 -23.88 -12.77
N GLY A 330 -8.10 -24.92 -13.61
CA GLY A 330 -7.42 -26.17 -13.27
C GLY A 330 -5.91 -26.05 -13.07
N ALA A 331 -5.30 -24.94 -13.51
CA ALA A 331 -3.88 -24.66 -13.26
C ALA A 331 -3.62 -24.20 -11.82
N ARG A 332 -4.64 -23.76 -11.08
CA ARG A 332 -4.50 -23.19 -9.73
C ARG A 332 -5.45 -23.79 -8.69
N HIS A 333 -6.47 -24.50 -9.12
CA HIS A 333 -7.46 -25.12 -8.23
C HIS A 333 -7.58 -26.61 -8.52
N ASP A 334 -7.91 -27.38 -7.51
CA ASP A 334 -8.32 -28.76 -7.70
C ASP A 334 -9.75 -28.78 -8.28
N VAL A 335 -9.86 -29.05 -9.56
CA VAL A 335 -11.14 -29.18 -10.28
C VAL A 335 -11.49 -30.64 -10.58
N GLY A 336 -10.73 -31.59 -10.01
CA GLY A 336 -10.90 -33.02 -10.23
C GLY A 336 -10.71 -33.40 -11.73
N GLN A 337 -11.64 -34.16 -12.24
CA GLN A 337 -11.62 -34.57 -13.69
C GLN A 337 -12.16 -33.51 -14.65
N HIS A 338 -12.68 -32.40 -14.10
CA HIS A 338 -13.35 -31.37 -14.89
C HIS A 338 -12.37 -30.38 -15.52
N GLY A 339 -12.83 -29.64 -16.53
CA GLY A 339 -12.17 -28.46 -17.02
C GLY A 339 -12.95 -27.22 -16.60
N VAL A 340 -12.25 -26.13 -16.27
CA VAL A 340 -12.89 -24.84 -15.98
C VAL A 340 -12.15 -23.73 -16.70
N LEU A 341 -12.87 -22.98 -17.54
CA LEU A 341 -12.38 -21.75 -18.15
C LEU A 341 -13.18 -20.56 -17.62
N ASN A 342 -12.51 -19.44 -17.41
CA ASN A 342 -13.08 -18.25 -16.78
C ASN A 342 -12.66 -16.99 -17.54
N TRP A 343 -13.60 -16.33 -18.21
CA TRP A 343 -13.37 -15.10 -18.98
C TRP A 343 -13.45 -13.88 -18.08
N LEU A 344 -12.45 -13.02 -18.15
CA LEU A 344 -12.44 -11.67 -17.59
C LEU A 344 -12.66 -10.68 -18.72
N VAL A 345 -13.89 -10.29 -18.95
CA VAL A 345 -14.27 -9.25 -19.90
C VAL A 345 -14.16 -7.89 -19.21
N ALA A 346 -13.53 -6.91 -19.86
CA ALA A 346 -13.23 -5.61 -19.26
C ALA A 346 -13.77 -4.44 -20.09
N GLY A 347 -13.85 -3.27 -19.45
CA GLY A 347 -14.17 -2.00 -20.11
C GLY A 347 -15.61 -1.84 -20.56
N SER A 348 -15.82 -1.12 -21.66
CA SER A 348 -17.17 -0.84 -22.20
C SER A 348 -17.93 -2.10 -22.64
N ASP A 349 -17.22 -3.13 -23.08
CA ASP A 349 -17.85 -4.42 -23.42
C ASP A 349 -18.42 -5.11 -22.18
N ALA A 350 -17.70 -5.06 -21.04
CA ALA A 350 -18.24 -5.57 -19.77
C ALA A 350 -19.53 -4.84 -19.38
N LEU A 351 -19.55 -3.51 -19.52
CA LEU A 351 -20.74 -2.69 -19.24
C LEU A 351 -21.91 -3.00 -20.20
N ALA A 352 -21.64 -3.07 -21.49
CA ALA A 352 -22.64 -3.34 -22.49
C ALA A 352 -23.26 -4.74 -22.34
N PHE A 353 -22.41 -5.75 -22.18
CA PHE A 353 -22.82 -7.13 -22.06
C PHE A 353 -23.44 -7.48 -20.70
N ALA A 354 -23.18 -6.69 -19.67
CA ALA A 354 -23.81 -6.89 -18.35
C ALA A 354 -25.33 -6.84 -18.38
N ASN A 355 -25.92 -6.27 -19.44
CA ASN A 355 -27.37 -6.23 -19.66
C ASN A 355 -27.92 -7.54 -20.32
N LEU A 356 -27.04 -8.42 -20.77
CA LEU A 356 -27.44 -9.69 -21.33
C LEU A 356 -27.74 -10.73 -20.23
N GLY A 357 -28.64 -11.68 -20.54
CA GLY A 357 -28.90 -12.82 -19.66
C GLY A 357 -27.72 -13.81 -19.69
N ASP A 358 -27.55 -14.54 -18.59
CA ASP A 358 -26.42 -15.45 -18.37
C ASP A 358 -26.22 -16.46 -19.49
N LYS A 359 -27.32 -17.02 -20.02
CA LYS A 359 -27.28 -17.96 -21.16
C LYS A 359 -26.64 -17.35 -22.40
N ALA A 360 -26.96 -16.10 -22.73
CA ALA A 360 -26.38 -15.41 -23.87
C ALA A 360 -24.89 -15.18 -23.71
N LEU A 361 -24.46 -14.77 -22.47
CA LEU A 361 -23.04 -14.55 -22.11
C LEU A 361 -22.25 -15.85 -22.19
N ILE A 362 -22.80 -16.95 -21.68
CA ILE A 362 -22.17 -18.27 -21.74
C ILE A 362 -22.05 -18.74 -23.21
N ASP A 363 -23.09 -18.55 -24.01
CA ASP A 363 -23.07 -18.90 -25.44
C ASP A 363 -22.03 -18.06 -26.21
N MET A 364 -21.84 -16.80 -25.88
CA MET A 364 -20.80 -15.95 -26.47
C MET A 364 -19.40 -16.44 -26.07
N ALA A 365 -19.19 -16.75 -24.79
CA ALA A 365 -17.91 -17.26 -24.28
C ALA A 365 -17.54 -18.60 -24.96
N LEU A 366 -18.46 -19.54 -25.07
CA LEU A 366 -18.22 -20.80 -25.76
C LEU A 366 -17.85 -20.61 -27.25
N LYS A 367 -18.51 -19.66 -27.93
CA LYS A 367 -18.22 -19.33 -29.34
C LYS A 367 -16.88 -18.59 -29.52
N SER A 368 -16.35 -17.94 -28.48
CA SER A 368 -15.10 -17.20 -28.56
C SER A 368 -13.86 -18.09 -28.55
N LEU A 369 -14.00 -19.33 -28.14
CA LEU A 369 -12.88 -20.28 -28.11
C LEU A 369 -12.40 -20.63 -29.52
N PRO A 370 -11.07 -20.77 -29.71
CA PRO A 370 -10.50 -21.23 -30.98
C PRO A 370 -11.07 -22.58 -31.42
N ALA A 371 -11.40 -22.70 -32.69
CA ALA A 371 -11.90 -23.95 -33.25
C ALA A 371 -10.90 -25.13 -33.12
N SER A 372 -9.61 -24.83 -33.03
CA SER A 372 -8.54 -25.81 -32.80
C SER A 372 -8.67 -26.57 -31.49
N LEU A 373 -9.33 -25.99 -30.46
CA LEU A 373 -9.56 -26.65 -29.18
C LEU A 373 -10.62 -27.73 -29.21
N GLY A 374 -11.44 -27.79 -30.29
CA GLY A 374 -12.53 -28.76 -30.45
C GLY A 374 -13.90 -28.17 -30.10
N ASP A 375 -14.91 -29.05 -29.98
CA ASP A 375 -16.29 -28.64 -29.70
C ASP A 375 -16.53 -28.43 -28.21
N ALA A 376 -16.27 -27.18 -27.75
CA ALA A 376 -16.50 -26.79 -26.37
C ALA A 376 -17.95 -27.03 -25.89
N ARG A 377 -18.94 -26.94 -26.80
CA ARG A 377 -20.34 -27.12 -26.45
C ARG A 377 -20.68 -28.58 -26.12
N ALA A 378 -19.99 -29.53 -26.75
CA ALA A 378 -20.16 -30.96 -26.44
C ALA A 378 -19.71 -31.30 -25.02
N HIS A 379 -18.79 -30.50 -24.44
CA HIS A 379 -18.22 -30.69 -23.10
C HIS A 379 -18.85 -29.80 -22.03
N PHE A 380 -19.76 -28.89 -22.40
CA PHE A 380 -20.38 -27.94 -21.49
C PHE A 380 -21.25 -28.63 -20.42
N LYS A 381 -21.08 -28.25 -19.14
CA LYS A 381 -21.89 -28.70 -18.00
C LYS A 381 -22.69 -27.58 -17.36
N GLU A 382 -22.00 -26.55 -16.93
CA GLU A 382 -22.57 -25.43 -16.15
C GLU A 382 -21.84 -24.13 -16.46
N GLY A 383 -22.52 -23.00 -16.35
CA GLY A 383 -21.92 -21.67 -16.45
C GLY A 383 -22.46 -20.72 -15.41
N LYS A 384 -21.60 -19.86 -14.89
CA LYS A 384 -21.90 -18.80 -13.92
C LYS A 384 -21.41 -17.47 -14.46
N THR A 385 -22.11 -16.40 -14.11
CA THR A 385 -21.70 -15.04 -14.49
C THR A 385 -21.69 -14.11 -13.29
N HIS A 386 -20.69 -13.21 -13.22
CA HIS A 386 -20.59 -12.22 -12.16
C HIS A 386 -20.31 -10.86 -12.79
N ARG A 387 -21.05 -9.84 -12.35
CA ARG A 387 -21.02 -8.47 -12.88
C ARG A 387 -20.41 -7.54 -11.84
N TRP A 388 -19.22 -7.03 -12.13
CA TRP A 388 -18.44 -6.10 -11.27
C TRP A 388 -18.43 -4.71 -11.90
N LEU A 389 -19.60 -4.08 -11.99
CA LEU A 389 -19.74 -2.79 -12.64
C LEU A 389 -19.28 -1.66 -11.73
N SER A 390 -18.48 -0.76 -12.26
CA SER A 390 -17.88 0.37 -11.51
C SER A 390 -17.13 -0.07 -10.24
N SER A 391 -16.57 -1.27 -10.25
CA SER A 391 -15.95 -1.88 -9.08
C SER A 391 -14.47 -1.59 -8.96
N VAL A 392 -13.83 -1.19 -10.05
CA VAL A 392 -12.42 -0.79 -10.14
C VAL A 392 -12.28 0.59 -10.73
N ASN A 393 -11.08 1.15 -10.67
CA ASN A 393 -10.76 2.45 -11.24
C ASN A 393 -9.74 2.28 -12.36
N ALA A 394 -9.98 2.88 -13.51
CA ALA A 394 -9.09 2.84 -14.66
C ALA A 394 -7.86 3.76 -14.52
N LEU A 395 -7.61 4.30 -13.34
CA LEU A 395 -6.49 5.18 -12.97
C LEU A 395 -5.84 5.87 -14.18
N PRO A 396 -6.34 7.00 -14.66
CA PRO A 396 -5.59 7.75 -15.64
C PRO A 396 -4.34 8.25 -14.92
N GLY A 397 -3.18 7.75 -15.30
CA GLY A 397 -1.93 8.39 -14.89
C GLY A 397 -1.96 9.87 -15.30
N GLY A 398 -1.01 10.69 -14.85
CA GLY A 398 -0.96 12.11 -15.20
C GLY A 398 -1.98 13.00 -14.49
N LEU A 399 -2.77 12.46 -13.57
CA LEU A 399 -3.40 13.32 -12.57
C LEU A 399 -2.30 13.90 -11.68
N PRO A 400 -2.40 15.20 -11.31
CA PRO A 400 -1.44 15.76 -10.36
C PRO A 400 -1.33 14.87 -9.13
N ALA A 401 -0.12 14.44 -8.80
CA ALA A 401 0.12 13.66 -7.59
C ALA A 401 -0.42 14.43 -6.38
N ARG A 402 -1.23 13.77 -5.58
CA ARG A 402 -1.67 14.28 -4.29
C ARG A 402 -0.96 13.47 -3.22
N ASP A 403 -0.59 14.16 -2.14
CA ASP A 403 -0.03 13.45 -1.00
C ASP A 403 -1.05 12.45 -0.40
N VAL A 404 -0.51 11.42 0.24
CA VAL A 404 -1.30 10.33 0.84
C VAL A 404 -2.33 10.86 1.83
N MET A 405 -1.97 11.90 2.59
CA MET A 405 -2.86 12.48 3.59
C MET A 405 -4.08 13.16 2.95
N THR A 406 -3.90 13.88 1.83
CA THR A 406 -4.98 14.49 1.06
C THR A 406 -5.88 13.44 0.43
N ASN A 407 -5.31 12.36 -0.10
CA ASN A 407 -6.07 11.27 -0.71
C ASN A 407 -6.96 10.56 0.32
N HIS A 408 -6.43 10.27 1.51
CA HIS A 408 -7.17 9.55 2.55
C HIS A 408 -8.08 10.46 3.37
N ARG A 409 -7.84 11.76 3.43
CA ARG A 409 -8.64 12.74 4.21
C ARG A 409 -9.18 13.87 3.33
N PRO A 410 -10.28 13.69 2.61
CA PRO A 410 -10.87 14.72 1.75
C PRO A 410 -11.23 16.03 2.48
N GLU A 411 -11.62 15.93 3.77
CA GLU A 411 -11.93 17.07 4.63
C GLU A 411 -11.24 16.94 6.00
N PRO A 412 -9.93 17.26 6.12
CA PRO A 412 -9.17 17.05 7.35
C PRO A 412 -9.43 18.10 8.44
N LYS A 413 -10.06 19.26 8.12
CA LYS A 413 -10.23 20.37 9.08
C LYS A 413 -11.36 20.10 10.07
N GLN A 414 -12.55 19.80 9.56
CA GLN A 414 -13.74 19.56 10.39
C GLN A 414 -14.01 18.06 10.59
N HIS A 415 -13.49 17.20 9.68
CA HIS A 415 -13.68 15.75 9.70
C HIS A 415 -12.34 14.97 9.71
N PRO A 416 -11.40 15.29 10.64
CA PRO A 416 -10.07 14.67 10.63
C PRO A 416 -10.10 13.16 10.86
N GLY A 417 -11.10 12.62 11.54
CA GLY A 417 -11.27 11.21 11.83
C GLY A 417 -12.16 10.47 10.83
N LEU A 418 -12.53 11.09 9.69
CA LEU A 418 -13.15 10.43 8.54
C LEU A 418 -12.07 10.14 7.51
N VAL A 419 -11.71 8.87 7.36
CA VAL A 419 -10.58 8.44 6.54
C VAL A 419 -11.08 7.46 5.49
N LEU A 420 -10.59 7.57 4.28
CA LEU A 420 -10.93 6.72 3.15
C LEU A 420 -9.89 5.62 2.97
N VAL A 421 -10.33 4.46 2.52
CA VAL A 421 -9.50 3.31 2.13
C VAL A 421 -9.96 2.82 0.78
N GLY A 422 -9.06 2.62 -0.16
CA GLY A 422 -9.40 2.11 -1.48
C GLY A 422 -8.17 1.85 -2.34
N ASP A 423 -8.25 0.84 -3.18
CA ASP A 423 -7.27 0.50 -4.19
C ASP A 423 -6.96 1.70 -5.11
N TYR A 424 -7.97 2.49 -5.45
CA TYR A 424 -7.86 3.67 -6.30
C TYR A 424 -7.00 4.82 -5.73
N LEU A 425 -6.60 4.75 -4.45
CA LEU A 425 -5.74 5.77 -3.80
C LEU A 425 -4.25 5.53 -4.04
N PHE A 426 -3.85 4.31 -4.36
CA PHE A 426 -2.48 3.90 -4.65
C PHE A 426 -2.38 3.22 -6.01
N ASP A 427 -2.94 2.00 -6.11
CA ASP A 427 -2.95 1.18 -7.31
C ASP A 427 -4.18 0.27 -7.26
N SER A 428 -4.85 0.03 -8.40
CA SER A 428 -6.07 -0.79 -8.50
C SER A 428 -5.80 -2.29 -8.35
N THR A 429 -5.00 -2.66 -7.35
CA THR A 429 -4.59 -4.03 -6.99
C THR A 429 -4.89 -4.32 -5.52
N LEU A 430 -4.76 -5.58 -5.09
CA LEU A 430 -4.78 -5.92 -3.66
C LEU A 430 -3.56 -5.37 -2.92
N ASN A 431 -2.40 -5.25 -3.59
CA ASN A 431 -1.20 -4.64 -3.02
C ASN A 431 -1.44 -3.16 -2.71
N GLY A 432 -1.93 -2.37 -3.69
CA GLY A 432 -2.29 -0.97 -3.47
C GLY A 432 -3.41 -0.77 -2.45
N LEU A 433 -4.33 -1.73 -2.33
CA LEU A 433 -5.36 -1.71 -1.29
C LEU A 433 -4.77 -1.94 0.11
N LEU A 434 -3.79 -2.85 0.23
CA LEU A 434 -3.08 -3.09 1.49
C LEU A 434 -2.30 -1.84 1.93
N ASP A 435 -1.58 -1.19 1.01
CA ASP A 435 -0.86 0.06 1.26
C ASP A 435 -1.81 1.18 1.70
N SER A 436 -2.97 1.29 1.03
CA SER A 436 -4.02 2.23 1.44
C SER A 436 -4.56 1.94 2.83
N SER A 437 -4.73 0.66 3.18
CA SER A 437 -5.20 0.24 4.49
C SER A 437 -4.18 0.57 5.57
N ASP A 438 -2.91 0.35 5.31
CA ASP A 438 -1.82 0.67 6.23
C ASP A 438 -1.73 2.18 6.49
N ALA A 439 -1.66 3.00 5.44
CA ALA A 439 -1.64 4.46 5.54
C ALA A 439 -2.87 5.01 6.28
N ALA A 440 -4.07 4.50 5.97
CA ALA A 440 -5.30 4.94 6.62
C ALA A 440 -5.33 4.60 8.12
N THR A 441 -4.81 3.43 8.50
CA THR A 441 -4.73 3.04 9.91
C THR A 441 -3.76 3.91 10.69
N ASP A 442 -2.68 4.37 10.09
CA ASP A 442 -1.75 5.31 10.69
C ASP A 442 -2.38 6.68 10.95
N ILE A 443 -3.20 7.14 10.01
CA ILE A 443 -3.99 8.35 10.18
C ILE A 443 -4.99 8.19 11.34
N ILE A 444 -5.70 7.07 11.39
CA ILE A 444 -6.65 6.77 12.49
C ILE A 444 -5.94 6.75 13.84
N LEU A 445 -4.78 6.13 13.93
CA LEU A 445 -3.95 6.13 15.14
C LEU A 445 -3.64 7.54 15.62
N THR A 446 -3.20 8.39 14.72
CA THR A 446 -2.87 9.78 15.03
C THR A 446 -4.10 10.55 15.54
N GLU A 447 -5.25 10.40 14.86
CA GLU A 447 -6.49 11.07 15.27
C GLU A 447 -7.04 10.51 16.58
N MET A 448 -6.94 9.21 16.80
CA MET A 448 -7.32 8.59 18.07
C MET A 448 -6.54 9.19 19.25
N MET A 449 -5.24 9.38 19.10
CA MET A 449 -4.42 10.00 20.13
C MET A 449 -4.80 11.47 20.36
N ARG A 450 -5.13 12.22 19.28
CA ARG A 450 -5.64 13.59 19.39
C ARG A 450 -6.98 13.67 20.15
N LEU A 451 -7.90 12.73 19.88
CA LEU A 451 -9.19 12.66 20.57
C LEU A 451 -9.02 12.32 22.06
N ARG A 452 -8.20 11.35 22.40
CA ARG A 452 -7.89 10.98 23.78
C ARG A 452 -7.31 12.16 24.57
N ARG A 453 -6.41 12.92 23.98
CA ARG A 453 -5.89 14.16 24.58
C ARG A 453 -6.98 15.17 24.87
N LYS A 454 -7.89 15.41 23.91
CA LYS A 454 -9.01 16.36 24.09
C LYS A 454 -9.97 15.91 25.19
N GLN A 455 -10.19 14.62 25.37
CA GLN A 455 -11.08 14.07 26.38
C GLN A 455 -10.45 14.06 27.79
N GLY A 456 -9.20 14.53 27.95
CA GLY A 456 -8.49 14.49 29.22
C GLY A 456 -8.16 13.07 29.70
N GLN A 457 -8.48 12.05 28.90
CA GLN A 457 -8.17 10.66 29.21
C GLN A 457 -6.66 10.40 29.12
N ASP A 458 -5.93 11.29 28.45
CA ASP A 458 -4.48 11.35 28.38
C ASP A 458 -3.85 12.35 29.36
N GLY A 459 -4.62 13.06 30.15
CA GLY A 459 -4.11 14.04 31.11
C GLY A 459 -3.16 13.45 32.17
N LYS A 460 -3.20 12.13 32.35
CA LYS A 460 -2.18 11.34 33.08
C LYS A 460 -1.16 10.66 32.17
N LEU A 461 -1.37 10.67 30.85
CA LEU A 461 -0.65 9.83 29.91
C LEU A 461 0.37 10.57 29.05
N LEU A 462 0.22 11.89 28.89
CA LEU A 462 1.13 12.76 28.16
C LEU A 462 1.29 14.05 28.97
N SER A 463 1.95 13.96 30.11
CA SER A 463 2.32 15.17 30.86
C SER A 463 3.24 16.01 29.95
N ASP A 464 3.11 17.35 30.03
CA ASP A 464 4.05 18.27 29.36
C ASP A 464 5.50 18.11 29.86
N LYS A 465 5.67 17.33 30.89
CA LYS A 465 6.97 16.90 31.43
C LYS A 465 7.12 15.42 31.20
N ILE A 466 8.21 15.03 30.57
CA ILE A 466 8.60 13.61 30.50
C ILE A 466 8.75 13.13 31.92
N ASP A 467 8.04 12.07 32.29
CA ASP A 467 8.04 11.51 33.63
C ASP A 467 9.46 11.06 34.00
N ARG A 468 9.89 11.38 35.23
CA ARG A 468 11.17 10.92 35.73
C ARG A 468 11.36 9.42 35.63
N ASN A 469 10.29 8.65 35.86
CA ASN A 469 10.28 7.20 35.74
C ASN A 469 10.50 6.70 34.30
N TYR A 470 10.20 7.51 33.27
CA TYR A 470 10.51 7.17 31.87
C TYR A 470 12.01 6.98 31.66
N PHE A 471 12.83 7.79 32.33
CA PHE A 471 14.28 7.69 32.17
C PHE A 471 14.97 6.76 33.19
N GLU A 472 14.36 6.57 34.36
CA GLU A 472 14.95 5.75 35.43
C GLU A 472 14.59 4.27 35.30
N ASN A 473 13.43 3.96 34.74
CA ASN A 473 12.96 2.59 34.57
C ASN A 473 12.15 2.45 33.29
N TYR A 474 12.83 2.64 32.14
CA TYR A 474 12.21 2.58 30.84
C TYR A 474 11.64 1.17 30.58
N ARG A 475 10.33 1.09 30.40
CA ARG A 475 9.59 -0.15 30.17
C ARG A 475 9.77 -1.23 31.23
N GLY A 476 10.23 -0.89 32.42
CA GLY A 476 10.56 -1.87 33.46
C GLY A 476 11.84 -2.65 33.21
N LEU A 477 12.64 -2.25 32.21
CA LEU A 477 13.88 -2.93 31.81
C LEU A 477 15.14 -2.28 32.40
N GLY A 478 15.01 -1.07 32.96
CA GLY A 478 16.14 -0.33 33.52
C GLY A 478 16.22 1.11 33.02
N PRO A 479 17.32 1.80 33.27
CA PRO A 479 17.49 3.18 32.83
C PRO A 479 17.39 3.33 31.32
N TYR A 480 16.69 4.37 30.84
CA TYR A 480 16.47 4.65 29.42
C TYR A 480 17.72 4.52 28.56
N HIS A 481 18.82 5.11 29.00
CA HIS A 481 20.07 5.10 28.25
C HIS A 481 20.70 3.70 28.11
N GLU A 482 20.55 2.84 29.10
CA GLU A 482 21.04 1.45 29.04
C GLU A 482 20.20 0.61 28.11
N VAL A 483 18.87 0.77 28.15
CA VAL A 483 17.94 0.06 27.29
C VAL A 483 18.08 0.54 25.85
N TRP A 484 18.15 1.87 25.62
CA TRP A 484 18.22 2.45 24.29
C TRP A 484 19.55 2.17 23.57
N ASN A 485 20.67 2.14 24.31
CA ASN A 485 21.96 1.76 23.74
C ASN A 485 22.05 0.31 23.25
N GLN A 486 21.17 -0.55 23.73
CA GLN A 486 21.06 -1.93 23.21
C GLN A 486 20.46 -1.98 21.81
N PHE A 487 19.76 -0.93 21.38
CA PHE A 487 19.04 -0.86 20.11
C PHE A 487 19.74 -0.01 19.04
N THR A 488 20.75 0.76 19.41
CA THR A 488 21.48 1.60 18.46
C THR A 488 22.93 1.17 18.39
N ASP A 489 23.25 0.24 17.48
CA ASP A 489 24.65 -0.12 17.23
C ASP A 489 25.37 1.02 16.50
N PRO A 490 26.44 1.57 17.10
CA PRO A 490 27.24 2.61 16.44
C PRO A 490 27.86 2.16 15.10
N ALA A 491 28.18 0.88 14.94
CA ALA A 491 28.71 0.34 13.69
C ALA A 491 27.64 0.42 12.59
N PHE A 492 26.42 0.07 12.93
CA PHE A 492 25.27 0.15 12.04
C PHE A 492 25.03 1.57 11.52
N LEU A 493 25.05 2.59 12.39
CA LEU A 493 24.91 3.99 11.97
C LEU A 493 26.02 4.43 11.01
N VAL A 494 27.26 4.02 11.25
CA VAL A 494 28.39 4.31 10.37
C VAL A 494 28.22 3.66 9.01
N ASP A 495 27.77 2.41 8.98
CA ASP A 495 27.50 1.68 7.75
C ASP A 495 26.33 2.28 6.96
N LEU A 496 25.27 2.73 7.63
CA LEU A 496 24.17 3.45 6.99
C LEU A 496 24.64 4.76 6.34
N ILE A 497 25.39 5.59 7.05
CA ILE A 497 25.95 6.84 6.50
C ILE A 497 26.83 6.57 5.29
N LYS A 498 27.68 5.53 5.36
CA LYS A 498 28.50 5.10 4.24
C LYS A 498 27.65 4.69 3.04
N LYS A 499 26.58 3.98 3.27
CA LYS A 499 25.71 3.42 2.22
C LYS A 499 24.86 4.51 1.57
N VAL A 500 24.21 5.36 2.37
CA VAL A 500 23.30 6.41 1.88
C VAL A 500 24.07 7.56 1.23
N TRP A 501 25.14 8.04 1.85
CA TRP A 501 25.86 9.23 1.38
C TRP A 501 27.28 8.95 0.91
N ASN A 502 27.67 7.69 0.75
CA ASN A 502 29.01 7.25 0.32
C ASN A 502 30.18 7.86 1.14
N ARG A 503 29.94 8.05 2.44
CA ARG A 503 30.91 8.68 3.37
C ARG A 503 31.29 7.74 4.50
N ALA A 504 32.47 7.12 4.42
CA ALA A 504 32.97 6.19 5.45
C ALA A 504 33.67 6.89 6.63
N LYS A 505 34.29 8.05 6.40
CA LYS A 505 35.12 8.78 7.37
C LYS A 505 35.12 10.29 7.08
N GLY A 506 35.65 11.06 8.01
CA GLY A 506 35.95 12.48 7.81
C GLY A 506 34.71 13.37 7.79
N TYR A 507 33.66 12.97 8.53
CA TYR A 507 32.46 13.75 8.72
C TYR A 507 32.19 14.04 10.21
N LYS A 508 31.44 15.10 10.45
CA LYS A 508 30.99 15.52 11.76
C LYS A 508 29.52 15.13 11.92
N LEU A 509 29.18 14.38 12.97
CA LEU A 509 27.85 13.85 13.24
C LEU A 509 27.28 14.43 14.52
N LEU A 510 26.04 14.96 14.45
CA LEU A 510 25.28 15.34 15.63
C LEU A 510 24.29 14.23 16.01
N VAL A 511 24.27 13.84 17.27
CA VAL A 511 23.22 12.99 17.87
C VAL A 511 22.26 13.92 18.61
N ALA A 512 21.08 14.13 18.05
CA ALA A 512 20.04 14.95 18.67
C ALA A 512 19.17 14.07 19.58
N GLY A 513 19.16 14.40 20.89
CA GLY A 513 18.62 13.53 21.93
C GLY A 513 19.65 12.50 22.39
N SER A 514 20.85 12.96 22.70
CA SER A 514 22.02 12.11 22.97
C SER A 514 22.07 11.52 24.37
N ALA A 515 21.06 11.76 25.20
CA ALA A 515 21.01 11.30 26.61
C ALA A 515 22.31 11.60 27.37
N SER A 516 22.90 10.61 28.04
CA SER A 516 24.17 10.73 28.74
C SER A 516 25.40 10.62 27.82
N GLY A 517 25.23 10.53 26.50
CA GLY A 517 26.30 10.62 25.52
C GLY A 517 27.01 9.30 25.21
N GLU A 518 26.46 8.16 25.60
CA GLU A 518 27.07 6.84 25.35
C GLU A 518 27.25 6.60 23.84
N LEU A 519 26.22 6.86 23.03
CA LEU A 519 26.32 6.73 21.58
C LEU A 519 27.37 7.66 21.00
N VAL A 520 27.45 8.90 21.51
CA VAL A 520 28.49 9.85 21.11
C VAL A 520 29.88 9.28 21.42
N GLY A 521 30.07 8.71 22.63
CA GLY A 521 31.34 8.07 23.02
C GLY A 521 31.69 6.88 22.13
N ALA A 522 30.74 6.01 21.85
CA ALA A 522 30.93 4.83 21.03
C ALA A 522 31.24 5.17 19.55
N LEU A 523 30.62 6.19 18.99
CA LEU A 523 30.94 6.73 17.66
C LEU A 523 32.34 7.34 17.61
N ARG A 524 32.70 8.11 18.64
CA ARG A 524 34.06 8.70 18.76
C ARG A 524 35.14 7.62 18.88
N ALA A 525 34.89 6.56 19.61
CA ALA A 525 35.80 5.39 19.68
C ALA A 525 36.04 4.72 18.32
N ARG A 526 35.11 4.90 17.35
CA ARG A 526 35.24 4.46 15.96
C ARG A 526 35.85 5.51 15.03
N GLY A 527 36.34 6.61 15.59
CA GLY A 527 37.01 7.67 14.81
C GLY A 527 36.05 8.66 14.13
N ILE A 528 34.76 8.66 14.50
CA ILE A 528 33.79 9.66 14.02
C ILE A 528 33.84 10.89 14.91
N ASP A 529 33.83 12.09 14.33
CA ASP A 529 33.70 13.34 15.10
C ASP A 529 32.23 13.56 15.52
N ALA A 530 31.79 12.74 16.48
CA ALA A 530 30.42 12.74 16.97
C ALA A 530 30.24 13.75 18.13
N TRP A 531 29.11 14.44 18.08
CA TRP A 531 28.65 15.40 19.10
C TRP A 531 27.22 15.06 19.51
N GLY A 532 26.83 15.46 20.71
CA GLY A 532 25.49 15.26 21.22
C GLY A 532 24.87 16.56 21.74
N ILE A 533 23.52 16.57 21.72
CA ILE A 533 22.73 17.59 22.41
C ILE A 533 21.61 16.91 23.19
N GLU A 534 21.48 17.27 24.48
CA GLU A 534 20.48 16.73 25.39
C GLU A 534 19.87 17.88 26.22
N ASN A 535 18.54 17.93 26.27
CA ASN A 535 17.81 18.98 26.97
C ASN A 535 17.51 18.64 28.44
N ASN A 536 17.57 17.38 28.82
CA ASN A 536 17.31 16.93 30.17
C ASN A 536 18.57 17.06 31.02
N ARG A 537 18.57 18.07 31.92
CA ARG A 537 19.72 18.36 32.79
C ARG A 537 20.13 17.18 33.68
N ALA A 538 19.17 16.38 34.17
CA ALA A 538 19.47 15.25 35.06
C ALA A 538 20.18 14.12 34.30
N ILE A 539 19.76 13.82 33.07
CA ILE A 539 20.37 12.81 32.22
C ILE A 539 21.71 13.29 31.69
N HIS A 540 21.78 14.50 31.16
CA HIS A 540 23.03 15.10 30.73
C HIS A 540 24.06 15.16 31.90
N GLY A 541 23.60 15.35 33.15
CA GLY A 541 24.45 15.31 34.35
C GLY A 541 25.21 14.00 34.53
N LYS A 542 24.70 12.90 33.98
CA LYS A 542 25.33 11.55 33.99
C LYS A 542 26.39 11.39 32.90
N THR A 543 26.56 12.36 32.00
CA THR A 543 27.59 12.31 30.94
C THR A 543 28.99 12.12 31.54
N PRO A 544 29.76 11.10 31.10
CA PRO A 544 31.14 10.89 31.50
C PRO A 544 32.00 12.16 31.33
N LYS A 545 32.94 12.39 32.26
CA LYS A 545 33.75 13.64 32.28
C LYS A 545 34.47 13.90 30.95
N GLU A 546 34.99 12.87 30.32
CA GLU A 546 35.68 12.87 29.02
C GLU A 546 34.78 13.25 27.85
N LEU A 547 33.49 12.96 27.96
CA LEU A 547 32.51 13.26 26.92
C LEU A 547 31.79 14.61 27.11
N LYS A 548 31.90 15.26 28.26
CA LYS A 548 31.16 16.51 28.55
C LYS A 548 31.38 17.63 27.52
N LYS A 549 32.58 17.71 26.94
CA LYS A 549 32.84 18.71 25.90
C LYS A 549 32.11 18.42 24.58
N PHE A 550 31.79 17.17 24.33
CA PHE A 550 31.15 16.71 23.09
C PHE A 550 29.64 16.51 23.25
N ASN A 551 29.14 16.33 24.48
CA ASN A 551 27.71 16.19 24.76
C ASN A 551 27.22 17.49 25.42
N LYS A 552 26.47 18.32 24.66
CA LYS A 552 26.04 19.63 25.12
C LYS A 552 24.68 19.58 25.80
N LEU A 553 24.53 20.32 26.90
CA LEU A 553 23.23 20.61 27.46
C LEU A 553 22.55 21.70 26.62
N GLY A 554 21.41 21.42 26.01
CA GLY A 554 20.71 22.41 25.19
C GLY A 554 19.44 21.81 24.58
N SER A 555 18.66 22.66 23.94
CA SER A 555 17.43 22.27 23.26
C SER A 555 17.65 22.13 21.75
N ILE A 556 17.00 21.13 21.12
CA ILE A 556 17.02 21.01 19.65
C ILE A 556 16.23 22.11 18.95
N VAL A 557 15.53 22.96 19.69
CA VAL A 557 14.79 24.13 19.16
C VAL A 557 15.68 25.39 19.10
N ASP A 558 16.81 25.39 19.82
CA ASP A 558 17.76 26.48 19.88
C ASP A 558 19.13 25.89 20.25
N MET A 559 19.86 25.45 19.24
CA MET A 559 21.11 24.70 19.41
C MET A 559 22.34 25.62 19.46
N PRO A 560 23.27 25.40 20.38
CA PRO A 560 24.48 26.21 20.50
C PRO A 560 25.56 25.83 19.47
N PHE A 561 25.14 25.64 18.22
CA PHE A 561 26.00 25.26 17.10
C PHE A 561 25.88 26.25 15.95
N LYS A 562 26.91 26.32 15.11
CA LYS A 562 26.94 27.19 13.93
C LYS A 562 26.08 26.62 12.81
N ASN A 563 25.71 27.47 11.83
CA ASN A 563 25.05 27.03 10.61
C ASN A 563 25.95 26.05 9.86
N GLY A 564 25.41 24.93 9.42
CA GLY A 564 26.14 23.90 8.69
C GLY A 564 27.35 23.37 9.47
N GLU A 565 27.26 23.24 10.78
CA GLU A 565 28.38 22.73 11.56
C GLU A 565 28.58 21.22 11.41
N PHE A 566 27.51 20.48 11.12
CA PHE A 566 27.51 19.02 11.04
C PHE A 566 27.27 18.56 9.60
N ASP A 567 27.98 17.55 9.17
CA ASP A 567 27.70 16.92 7.87
C ASP A 567 26.37 16.17 7.96
N PHE A 568 26.15 15.44 9.05
CA PHE A 568 24.94 14.64 9.26
C PHE A 568 24.37 14.84 10.66
N VAL A 569 23.05 14.60 10.79
CA VAL A 569 22.35 14.53 12.07
C VAL A 569 21.69 13.15 12.19
N PHE A 570 21.83 12.51 13.34
CA PHE A 570 21.01 11.40 13.80
C PHE A 570 20.01 11.91 14.84
N GLU A 571 18.72 11.80 14.54
CA GLU A 571 17.63 12.38 15.31
C GLU A 571 16.70 11.29 15.84
N THR A 572 16.45 11.26 17.16
CA THR A 572 15.56 10.31 17.83
C THR A 572 14.65 10.96 18.87
N SER A 573 14.61 12.29 18.92
CA SER A 573 13.96 13.05 20.00
C SER A 573 12.81 13.96 19.56
N LEU A 574 12.57 14.11 18.26
CA LEU A 574 11.50 14.99 17.74
C LEU A 574 10.11 14.58 18.22
N CYS A 575 9.84 13.30 18.38
CA CYS A 575 8.59 12.80 18.93
C CYS A 575 8.33 13.26 20.38
N HIS A 576 9.38 13.63 21.12
CA HIS A 576 9.29 14.14 22.48
C HIS A 576 9.12 15.68 22.54
N VAL A 577 9.21 16.36 21.42
CA VAL A 577 9.08 17.82 21.33
C VAL A 577 7.60 18.22 21.32
N PRO A 578 7.17 19.20 22.14
CA PRO A 578 5.79 19.70 22.06
C PRO A 578 5.41 20.20 20.68
N ASN A 579 4.19 19.92 20.24
CA ASN A 579 3.71 20.19 18.86
C ASN A 579 4.03 21.60 18.34
N LYS A 580 3.89 22.62 19.20
CA LYS A 580 4.19 24.02 18.85
C LYS A 580 5.68 24.29 18.54
N ARG A 581 6.56 23.38 18.93
CA ARG A 581 8.01 23.51 18.78
C ARG A 581 8.62 22.54 17.78
N VAL A 582 7.84 21.65 17.18
CA VAL A 582 8.35 20.68 16.21
C VAL A 582 8.92 21.38 14.98
N VAL A 583 8.16 22.28 14.35
CA VAL A 583 8.63 23.04 13.18
C VAL A 583 9.88 23.88 13.52
N PRO A 584 9.93 24.66 14.60
CA PRO A 584 11.18 25.29 15.03
C PRO A 584 12.35 24.31 15.21
N ALA A 585 12.11 23.11 15.75
CA ALA A 585 13.17 22.11 15.90
C ALA A 585 13.68 21.60 14.55
N ILE A 586 12.78 21.31 13.59
CA ILE A 586 13.17 20.87 12.25
C ILE A 586 13.98 21.94 11.52
N ARG A 587 13.58 23.22 11.62
CA ARG A 587 14.34 24.35 11.05
C ARG A 587 15.73 24.48 11.68
N GLU A 588 15.82 24.23 12.96
CA GLU A 588 17.08 24.28 13.68
C GLU A 588 18.00 23.10 13.30
N LEU A 589 17.44 21.91 13.08
CA LEU A 589 18.15 20.77 12.51
C LEU A 589 18.66 21.09 11.08
N ASN A 590 17.81 21.69 10.26
CA ASN A 590 18.20 22.13 8.91
C ASN A 590 19.34 23.18 8.97
N ARG A 591 19.25 24.14 9.87
CA ARG A 591 20.28 25.17 10.05
C ARG A 591 21.66 24.59 10.36
N VAL A 592 21.73 23.59 11.23
CA VAL A 592 23.02 23.05 11.72
C VAL A 592 23.60 21.96 10.83
N VAL A 593 22.82 21.34 9.95
CA VAL A 593 23.26 20.27 9.07
C VAL A 593 23.71 20.80 7.69
N LYS A 594 24.66 20.11 7.05
CA LYS A 594 25.12 20.39 5.68
C LYS A 594 24.49 19.45 4.65
N THR A 595 24.51 18.14 4.92
CA THR A 595 24.19 17.12 3.92
C THR A 595 22.85 16.49 4.19
N GLY A 596 22.63 15.87 5.34
CA GLY A 596 21.40 15.14 5.55
C GLY A 596 21.16 14.71 7.00
N LEU A 597 19.96 14.18 7.20
CA LEU A 597 19.41 13.79 8.49
C LEU A 597 18.91 12.36 8.45
N MET A 598 19.25 11.56 9.45
CA MET A 598 18.64 10.28 9.76
C MET A 598 17.56 10.48 10.81
N PHE A 599 16.31 10.24 10.44
CA PHE A 599 15.15 10.35 11.32
C PHE A 599 14.83 8.98 11.94
N GLY A 600 14.91 8.89 13.24
CA GLY A 600 14.66 7.69 14.03
C GLY A 600 13.65 7.90 15.16
N SER A 601 12.88 9.00 15.16
CA SER A 601 11.81 9.22 16.13
C SER A 601 10.63 8.26 15.90
N VAL A 602 9.92 7.95 16.98
CA VAL A 602 8.74 7.08 16.96
C VAL A 602 7.64 7.70 16.10
N THR A 603 7.12 6.92 15.16
CA THR A 603 5.97 7.28 14.30
C THR A 603 4.77 6.38 14.61
N SER A 604 3.58 6.79 14.20
CA SER A 604 2.35 6.02 14.46
C SER A 604 2.24 4.75 13.63
N ASP A 605 3.02 4.62 12.59
CA ASP A 605 3.14 3.46 11.71
C ASP A 605 4.16 2.42 12.20
N MET A 606 4.84 2.69 13.31
CA MET A 606 5.64 1.67 13.98
C MET A 606 4.74 0.59 14.60
N PRO A 607 5.17 -0.69 14.62
CA PRO A 607 4.39 -1.77 15.22
C PRO A 607 4.04 -1.52 16.69
N ALA A 608 2.91 -2.05 17.10
CA ALA A 608 2.38 -1.91 18.45
C ALA A 608 3.38 -2.20 19.60
N PRO A 609 4.32 -3.14 19.50
CA PRO A 609 5.33 -3.32 20.54
C PRO A 609 6.26 -2.13 20.73
N LEU A 610 6.50 -1.34 19.67
CA LEU A 610 7.38 -0.17 19.72
C LEU A 610 6.67 1.11 20.15
N ILE A 611 5.37 1.21 19.81
CA ILE A 611 4.49 2.30 20.24
C ILE A 611 3.70 1.86 21.46
N ASP A 612 4.24 1.03 22.27
CA ASP A 612 3.49 0.50 23.39
C ASP A 612 2.94 1.60 24.30
N ARG A 613 2.09 1.19 25.22
CA ARG A 613 1.46 2.08 26.19
C ARG A 613 2.46 2.96 26.92
N TYR A 614 3.69 2.48 27.08
CA TYR A 614 4.69 3.18 27.85
C TYR A 614 5.19 4.46 27.14
N ASP A 615 5.55 4.34 25.85
CA ASP A 615 6.01 5.50 25.06
C ASP A 615 4.88 6.51 24.83
N LEU A 616 3.69 6.02 24.45
CA LEU A 616 2.50 6.86 24.29
C LEU A 616 2.10 7.58 25.57
N LEU A 617 2.25 6.91 26.69
CA LEU A 617 1.80 7.39 27.98
C LEU A 617 2.79 8.37 28.63
N ARG A 618 4.07 8.24 28.36
CA ARG A 618 5.10 8.89 29.16
C ARG A 618 6.12 9.74 28.40
N GLY A 619 6.34 9.48 27.13
CA GLY A 619 7.44 10.08 26.38
C GLY A 619 7.02 10.88 25.16
N VAL A 620 6.15 10.32 24.33
CA VAL A 620 5.81 10.90 23.03
C VAL A 620 4.90 12.11 23.16
N LYS A 621 5.31 13.25 22.61
CA LYS A 621 4.55 14.52 22.58
C LYS A 621 3.85 14.72 21.25
N LYS A 622 4.49 14.31 20.16
CA LYS A 622 3.93 14.28 18.83
C LYS A 622 4.06 12.86 18.30
N LEU A 623 2.94 12.20 18.17
CA LEU A 623 2.82 11.00 17.39
C LEU A 623 2.21 11.41 16.06
N GLY A 624 2.95 11.27 14.98
CA GLY A 624 2.52 11.48 13.61
C GLY A 624 2.77 10.24 12.80
N THR A 625 2.07 10.10 11.69
CA THR A 625 2.40 9.09 10.67
C THR A 625 3.76 9.44 10.07
N TRP A 626 4.41 8.46 9.45
CA TRP A 626 5.62 8.72 8.67
C TRP A 626 5.39 9.80 7.59
N TRP A 627 4.21 9.80 6.96
CA TRP A 627 3.82 10.79 5.96
C TRP A 627 3.69 12.21 6.55
N GLU A 628 3.09 12.36 7.73
CA GLU A 628 3.02 13.67 8.42
C GLU A 628 4.41 14.20 8.78
N TRP A 629 5.32 13.32 9.17
CA TRP A 629 6.70 13.69 9.45
C TRP A 629 7.44 14.08 8.16
N SER A 630 7.28 13.30 7.10
CA SER A 630 7.87 13.61 5.79
C SER A 630 7.40 14.97 5.26
N GLU A 631 6.10 15.27 5.32
CA GLU A 631 5.55 16.58 4.94
C GLU A 631 6.17 17.72 5.76
N LEU A 632 6.38 17.51 7.06
CA LEU A 632 7.04 18.51 7.90
C LEU A 632 8.50 18.75 7.49
N PHE A 633 9.22 17.71 7.12
CA PHE A 633 10.59 17.82 6.64
C PHE A 633 10.64 18.51 5.28
N PHE A 634 9.82 18.13 4.31
CA PHE A 634 9.71 18.79 3.00
C PHE A 634 9.43 20.28 3.13
N ASN A 635 8.47 20.67 3.95
CA ASN A 635 8.10 22.06 4.16
C ASN A 635 9.15 22.89 4.93
N ASN A 636 10.25 22.26 5.37
CA ASN A 636 11.30 22.91 6.14
C ASN A 636 12.72 22.62 5.62
N GLY A 637 12.85 22.43 4.29
CA GLY A 637 14.13 22.40 3.58
C GLY A 637 14.84 21.04 3.60
N PHE A 638 14.11 19.96 3.69
CA PHE A 638 14.62 18.61 3.49
C PHE A 638 13.85 17.89 2.38
N ASP A 639 14.51 17.00 1.68
CA ASP A 639 13.91 16.09 0.70
C ASP A 639 14.21 14.64 1.09
N LEU A 640 13.39 13.70 0.63
CA LEU A 640 13.64 12.29 0.85
C LEU A 640 14.85 11.84 0.04
N SER A 641 15.81 11.21 0.73
CA SER A 641 16.97 10.65 0.04
C SER A 641 16.52 9.55 -0.93
N MET A 642 16.97 9.62 -2.17
CA MET A 642 16.70 8.63 -3.23
C MET A 642 17.16 7.21 -2.91
N HIS A 643 18.05 7.04 -1.93
CA HIS A 643 18.62 5.74 -1.52
C HIS A 643 17.86 5.07 -0.36
N ARG A 644 16.66 5.50 -0.10
CA ARG A 644 15.87 5.17 1.08
C ARG A 644 15.59 3.67 1.26
N HIS A 645 15.22 2.96 0.20
CA HIS A 645 14.72 1.59 0.29
C HIS A 645 15.83 0.53 0.31
N ASP A 646 16.86 0.69 -0.49
CA ASP A 646 17.93 -0.31 -0.64
C ASP A 646 18.81 -0.51 0.60
N CYS A 647 18.76 0.43 1.54
CA CYS A 647 19.71 0.47 2.65
C CYS A 647 19.13 -0.02 3.97
N THR A 648 17.84 0.14 4.20
CA THR A 648 17.24 -0.12 5.50
C THR A 648 16.97 -1.59 5.76
N ASP A 649 16.44 -2.32 4.80
CA ASP A 649 15.95 -3.69 5.03
C ASP A 649 17.09 -4.72 5.16
N ALA A 650 18.08 -4.70 4.26
CA ALA A 650 19.19 -5.64 4.32
C ALA A 650 20.09 -5.43 5.55
N LEU A 651 20.36 -4.16 5.92
CA LEU A 651 21.16 -3.83 7.11
C LEU A 651 20.38 -4.07 8.39
N TRP A 652 19.09 -3.81 8.39
CA TRP A 652 18.20 -4.07 9.50
C TRP A 652 18.07 -5.57 9.79
N THR A 653 17.84 -6.40 8.77
CA THR A 653 17.79 -7.85 8.87
C THR A 653 19.11 -8.41 9.41
N ALA A 654 20.25 -7.90 8.97
CA ALA A 654 21.57 -8.29 9.46
C ALA A 654 21.77 -7.92 10.94
N THR A 655 21.29 -6.75 11.35
CA THR A 655 21.39 -6.26 12.74
C THR A 655 20.48 -7.05 13.67
N LEU A 656 19.26 -7.38 13.26
CA LEU A 656 18.35 -8.24 14.01
C LEU A 656 18.92 -9.66 14.17
N ALA A 657 19.55 -10.22 13.13
CA ALA A 657 20.19 -11.52 13.19
C ALA A 657 21.40 -11.57 14.14
N ALA A 658 22.12 -10.43 14.29
CA ALA A 658 23.27 -10.31 15.18
C ALA A 658 22.89 -10.08 16.66
N ASN A 659 21.74 -9.47 16.94
CA ASN A 659 21.28 -9.10 18.28
C ASN A 659 20.33 -10.14 18.88
N LYS A 660 20.85 -11.28 19.31
CA LYS A 660 20.10 -12.32 20.07
C LYS A 660 19.96 -12.02 21.58
N GLY A 661 19.86 -10.73 21.95
CA GLY A 661 19.75 -10.29 23.36
C GLY A 661 18.31 -9.99 23.81
N PRO A 662 18.12 -9.34 24.97
CA PRO A 662 16.79 -8.98 25.51
C PRO A 662 15.96 -8.03 24.63
N GLY A 663 16.48 -7.62 23.47
CA GLY A 663 15.77 -6.94 22.40
C GLY A 663 14.97 -7.84 21.45
N GLN A 664 14.70 -9.08 21.81
CA GLN A 664 13.95 -10.06 20.99
C GLN A 664 12.58 -9.55 20.50
N TRP A 665 11.97 -8.62 21.21
CA TRP A 665 10.71 -8.00 20.82
C TRP A 665 10.83 -6.98 19.66
N TYR A 666 12.04 -6.56 19.27
CA TYR A 666 12.29 -5.82 18.04
C TYR A 666 12.47 -6.77 16.83
N ALA A 667 12.86 -8.02 17.06
CA ALA A 667 13.11 -8.98 16.00
C ALA A 667 11.83 -9.39 15.24
N ASP A 668 10.67 -9.26 15.89
CA ASP A 668 9.36 -9.54 15.29
C ASP A 668 8.69 -8.32 14.66
N SER A 669 9.40 -7.19 14.59
CA SER A 669 8.86 -5.94 14.09
C SER A 669 9.64 -5.46 12.86
N ASP A 670 9.08 -5.64 11.69
CA ASP A 670 9.61 -5.21 10.37
C ASP A 670 9.72 -3.68 10.19
N SER A 671 9.72 -2.89 11.26
CA SER A 671 9.34 -1.51 11.11
C SER A 671 10.05 -0.48 11.96
N LEU A 672 11.23 -0.72 12.51
CA LEU A 672 12.11 0.39 12.85
C LEU A 672 12.73 0.92 11.55
N ARG A 673 12.01 1.80 10.90
CA ARG A 673 12.46 2.46 9.68
C ARG A 673 13.20 3.72 10.06
N TYR A 674 14.50 3.77 9.81
CA TYR A 674 15.21 5.04 9.72
C TYR A 674 14.89 5.65 8.36
N SER A 675 14.40 6.87 8.37
CA SER A 675 14.18 7.62 7.14
C SER A 675 15.33 8.61 6.95
N PHE A 676 15.73 8.79 5.71
CA PHE A 676 16.87 9.63 5.32
C PHE A 676 16.35 10.82 4.55
N PHE A 677 16.80 12.00 4.93
CA PHE A 677 16.43 13.26 4.30
C PHE A 677 17.69 14.02 3.91
N ASP A 678 17.75 14.41 2.66
CA ASP A 678 18.79 15.28 2.15
C ASP A 678 18.40 16.74 2.37
N LYS A 679 19.37 17.57 2.72
CA LYS A 679 19.14 19.01 2.78
C LYS A 679 19.03 19.56 1.38
N VAL A 680 17.95 20.29 1.11
CA VAL A 680 17.80 21.05 -0.13
C VAL A 680 18.71 22.28 -0.04
N GLU A 681 19.61 22.42 -1.03
CA GLU A 681 20.37 23.65 -1.20
C GLU A 681 19.42 24.70 -1.78
N ASP A 682 19.35 25.89 -1.16
CA ASP A 682 18.64 27.03 -1.73
C ASP A 682 19.31 27.33 -3.08
N GLU A 683 18.58 27.21 -4.17
CA GLU A 683 19.01 27.74 -5.47
C GLU A 683 19.10 29.28 -5.32
N ASP A 684 20.33 29.83 -5.37
CA ASP A 684 20.61 31.25 -5.38
C ASP A 684 20.04 31.97 -6.63
#